data_607a223b6e00cb0620fa37e6e9a41857
#
_entry.id   607a223b6e00cb0620fa37e6e9a41857
#
_cell.length_a   1.000
_cell.length_b   1.000
_cell.length_c   1.000
_cell.angle_alpha   90.00
_cell.angle_beta   90.00
_cell.angle_gamma   90.00
#
_symmetry.space_group_name_H-M   'P 1'
#
loop_
_entity.id
_entity.type
_entity.pdbx_description
1 polymer ?
#
loop_
_entity_poly.entity_id
_entity_poly.type
_entity_poly.pdbx_seq_one_letter_code
_entity_poly.pdbx_strand_id
1 'polypeptide(L)'
;LLDVVAKVDPVKTRIDSDIPLADHSQLPAPAQGELFKMHESIMEQLWQTSHLQGGNLAYVEQLFETYLTDPNAVPEEWRSYFDKLPSVDGYKGRDIDHSSIRQQFEHISRNQRFLASSGVPASATVDADKKQIRVLQLINAFRFRGHQEAKLDPLGVWNRPQVEDLDPSFHELSEADYDLEFQTGSLNFGSETMKLRDIVGGLRQTYCESIGAEYMHVVDTRIKRWFQQRMEPVRSRPNYESGTRKHLLERLTAAEGLEKYLGSRYPGVKRFGLEGGESLIPCLDELIQRAGSYGAKEIVLGMAHRGRLNVLVNTLGKNPKELFDEFEGKKLADSGSGDVKYHQGFSSNVMTEGGEIHLALAFNPSHLEIVSPVVEGSVRARQTRRNDPNGTQCVPIIMHGDAAFAGQGVVMETFQMSQTRGYGVGGTIHIVINNQVGFTTSKQEDARSTEYCTDVAKMIQAPILHVNADDPEAVMFVTQMAMDYRHEFKNDVVIDLVCYRRRGHNEADEPAATQPVMYEKIRKLTTTRNLYAEKLVADGVITEDEAKQIELDYRDELDKGDHVVKSLVKEPNKDLYVDWTPYLGHEWTAKCKSSVALKTIQKLGKKLTHVPEGFSVQRQVSKIVSDREKMTAGALPINWGYGEVMAYATLLNEGHPIRITGQDVGRGTFSHRHAVLHNQKDGAHHIALEHIAENQPKFEIYDSLLSEEAVMAFEYGYSTTAPNGLVVWEAQFGDFANGAQVVIDQFLTSGEHKWGRLCGLTLLLPHGYEGQGPEHSSARLERFLQLSAEHNIQVCVPTTPSQVFHMLRRQVKRPLRKPLVAITPKSLLRHKEATSELDDLTSGTFKTVLPEKEPSDPKKVTRLILCSGKVYFDLLERKKADERDDVAIVRIEQLYPFPGDDLDELLSQHSKLKHVVWCQEEPMNQGAWYCSQHHMRNALHRHNPKLYLQYAGRDASAAPACGHMSVHIEEQKKLVNDAFEI
;
A
#
# COMPACT_ATOMS: atom_id res chain seq x y z
N LEU A 1 -33.87 12.87 -29.37
CA LEU A 1 -32.48 12.92 -28.84
C LEU A 1 -31.47 12.20 -29.74
N LEU A 2 -31.81 11.94 -31.01
CA LEU A 2 -30.93 11.25 -31.97
C LEU A 2 -30.59 12.09 -33.21
N ASP A 3 -30.80 13.44 -33.17
CA ASP A 3 -30.59 14.32 -34.32
C ASP A 3 -29.71 15.57 -34.04
N VAL A 4 -28.76 15.51 -33.10
CA VAL A 4 -27.87 16.68 -32.80
C VAL A 4 -26.37 16.33 -32.86
N VAL A 5 -25.96 15.23 -33.45
CA VAL A 5 -24.53 14.88 -33.59
C VAL A 5 -24.15 14.66 -35.06
N ALA A 6 -24.49 15.61 -35.91
CA ALA A 6 -23.99 15.64 -37.29
C ALA A 6 -23.84 17.06 -37.75
N LYS A 7 -22.85 17.80 -37.31
CA LYS A 7 -22.23 18.96 -37.96
C LYS A 7 -21.19 19.62 -37.02
N VAL A 8 -19.97 19.11 -37.02
CA VAL A 8 -18.78 19.92 -36.71
C VAL A 8 -17.71 19.55 -37.72
N ASP A 9 -17.42 20.44 -38.61
CA ASP A 9 -16.33 20.38 -39.57
C ASP A 9 -14.97 20.44 -38.83
N PRO A 10 -13.92 19.75 -39.33
CA PRO A 10 -12.59 19.82 -38.73
C PRO A 10 -11.91 21.14 -39.05
N VAL A 11 -11.73 21.99 -38.07
CA VAL A 11 -10.92 23.21 -38.18
C VAL A 11 -9.45 22.79 -38.32
N LYS A 12 -8.89 23.01 -39.49
CA LYS A 12 -7.45 23.00 -39.75
C LYS A 12 -6.82 24.19 -39.00
N THR A 13 -6.17 23.97 -37.91
CA THR A 13 -5.25 24.94 -37.31
C THR A 13 -3.91 24.85 -38.03
N ARG A 14 -3.62 25.85 -38.86
CA ARG A 14 -2.25 26.19 -39.26
C ARG A 14 -1.51 26.70 -38.05
N ILE A 15 -0.37 26.12 -37.79
CA ILE A 15 0.62 26.66 -36.84
C ILE A 15 1.43 27.68 -37.64
N ASP A 16 1.19 28.95 -37.39
CA ASP A 16 2.06 30.02 -37.85
C ASP A 16 3.35 30.00 -37.00
N SER A 17 4.46 29.85 -37.72
CA SER A 17 5.83 29.91 -37.24
C SER A 17 6.28 31.36 -37.13
N ASP A 18 5.96 32.06 -36.03
CA ASP A 18 6.62 33.31 -35.70
C ASP A 18 6.65 33.51 -34.17
N ILE A 19 7.65 32.88 -33.56
CA ILE A 19 8.11 33.25 -32.21
C ILE A 19 9.50 33.85 -32.41
N PRO A 20 9.74 35.12 -32.03
CA PRO A 20 11.07 35.73 -32.14
C PRO A 20 12.03 35.04 -31.17
N LEU A 21 13.14 34.56 -31.70
CA LEU A 21 14.29 34.11 -30.94
C LEU A 21 14.85 35.28 -30.12
N ALA A 22 14.82 35.11 -28.80
CA ALA A 22 15.50 36.05 -27.89
C ALA A 22 17.01 36.04 -28.16
N ASP A 23 17.57 37.22 -28.32
CA ASP A 23 18.98 37.48 -28.54
C ASP A 23 19.84 37.06 -27.32
N HIS A 24 20.60 36.01 -27.45
CA HIS A 24 21.50 35.47 -26.44
C HIS A 24 22.94 36.01 -26.54
N SER A 25 23.13 37.30 -26.88
CA SER A 25 24.46 37.87 -27.04
C SER A 25 25.16 38.39 -25.77
N GLN A 26 24.69 38.04 -24.56
CA GLN A 26 25.31 38.49 -23.32
C GLN A 26 25.59 37.35 -22.32
N LEU A 27 26.50 36.43 -22.64
CA LEU A 27 27.16 35.55 -21.69
C LEU A 27 28.67 35.47 -22.02
N PRO A 28 29.58 35.44 -21.04
CA PRO A 28 31.03 35.47 -21.28
C PRO A 28 31.52 34.16 -21.94
N ALA A 29 32.36 34.33 -22.92
CA ALA A 29 32.81 33.38 -23.92
C ALA A 29 33.48 32.06 -23.50
N PRO A 30 33.98 31.82 -22.27
CA PRO A 30 34.57 30.51 -21.97
C PRO A 30 33.60 29.43 -21.50
N ALA A 31 32.40 29.77 -21.03
CA ALA A 31 31.43 28.77 -20.52
C ALA A 31 30.53 28.15 -21.59
N GLN A 32 30.41 28.80 -22.74
CA GLN A 32 29.55 28.31 -23.85
C GLN A 32 30.24 27.23 -24.69
N GLY A 33 31.55 27.27 -24.83
CA GLY A 33 32.30 26.35 -25.69
C GLY A 33 32.42 24.93 -25.13
N GLU A 34 32.49 24.76 -23.82
CA GLU A 34 32.65 23.44 -23.19
C GLU A 34 31.32 22.69 -23.00
N LEU A 35 30.23 23.39 -22.69
CA LEU A 35 28.90 22.77 -22.59
C LEU A 35 28.37 22.30 -23.98
N PHE A 36 28.60 23.11 -25.03
CA PHE A 36 28.21 22.72 -26.39
C PHE A 36 29.06 21.56 -26.93
N LYS A 37 30.35 21.52 -26.63
CA LYS A 37 31.22 20.42 -27.06
C LYS A 37 30.87 19.12 -26.34
N MET A 38 30.47 19.16 -25.07
CA MET A 38 30.04 17.96 -24.33
C MET A 38 28.67 17.45 -24.80
N HIS A 39 27.75 18.31 -25.17
CA HIS A 39 26.45 17.93 -25.74
C HIS A 39 26.55 17.36 -27.17
N GLU A 40 27.38 17.96 -28.02
CA GLU A 40 27.66 17.41 -29.35
C GLU A 40 28.32 16.03 -29.27
N SER A 41 29.27 15.84 -28.36
CA SER A 41 29.97 14.53 -28.22
C SER A 41 29.02 13.41 -27.77
N ILE A 42 28.05 13.67 -26.88
CA ILE A 42 27.08 12.66 -26.42
C ILE A 42 26.02 12.37 -27.49
N MET A 43 25.54 13.39 -28.17
CA MET A 43 24.60 13.23 -29.29
C MET A 43 25.25 12.55 -30.49
N GLU A 44 26.52 12.85 -30.76
CA GLU A 44 27.28 12.22 -31.82
C GLU A 44 27.59 10.74 -31.51
N GLN A 45 27.90 10.40 -30.26
CA GLN A 45 28.05 9.02 -29.80
C GLN A 45 26.74 8.22 -29.88
N LEU A 46 25.62 8.81 -29.49
CA LEU A 46 24.28 8.19 -29.61
C LEU A 46 23.87 8.04 -31.08
N TRP A 47 24.23 8.97 -31.94
CA TRP A 47 23.98 8.85 -33.39
C TRP A 47 24.84 7.79 -34.04
N GLN A 48 26.12 7.69 -33.67
CA GLN A 48 27.05 6.69 -34.18
C GLN A 48 26.68 5.26 -33.78
N THR A 49 25.93 5.06 -32.69
CA THR A 49 25.46 3.73 -32.27
C THR A 49 24.05 3.39 -32.73
N SER A 50 23.31 4.34 -33.30
CA SER A 50 21.90 4.13 -33.69
C SER A 50 21.72 3.09 -34.81
N HIS A 51 22.74 2.90 -35.68
CA HIS A 51 22.74 1.90 -36.77
C HIS A 51 23.04 0.48 -36.26
N LEU A 52 23.43 0.32 -34.99
CA LEU A 52 23.64 -0.98 -34.34
C LEU A 52 22.36 -1.57 -33.76
N GLN A 53 21.23 -0.85 -33.84
CA GLN A 53 19.95 -1.32 -33.33
C GLN A 53 19.08 -1.89 -34.46
N GLY A 54 18.41 -3.00 -34.17
CA GLY A 54 17.45 -3.63 -35.09
C GLY A 54 18.05 -4.68 -36.03
N GLY A 55 17.43 -4.88 -37.19
CA GLY A 55 17.77 -5.94 -38.18
C GLY A 55 19.17 -5.89 -38.81
N ASN A 56 19.98 -4.88 -38.54
CA ASN A 56 21.30 -4.69 -39.10
C ASN A 56 22.43 -5.26 -38.23
N LEU A 57 22.15 -5.73 -37.02
CA LEU A 57 23.17 -6.22 -36.08
C LEU A 57 24.01 -7.36 -36.66
N ALA A 58 23.36 -8.32 -37.31
CA ALA A 58 24.04 -9.45 -37.93
C ALA A 58 24.95 -9.05 -39.12
N TYR A 59 24.58 -8.02 -39.84
CA TYR A 59 25.38 -7.48 -40.94
C TYR A 59 26.62 -6.74 -40.39
N VAL A 60 26.44 -5.94 -39.36
CA VAL A 60 27.56 -5.21 -38.70
C VAL A 60 28.51 -6.17 -38.01
N GLU A 61 28.00 -7.24 -37.37
CA GLU A 61 28.81 -8.30 -36.79
C GLU A 61 29.65 -9.02 -37.85
N GLN A 62 29.05 -9.32 -39.00
CA GLN A 62 29.79 -9.94 -40.13
C GLN A 62 30.90 -9.02 -40.68
N LEU A 63 30.64 -7.70 -40.75
CA LEU A 63 31.66 -6.73 -41.16
C LEU A 63 32.80 -6.64 -40.14
N PHE A 64 32.47 -6.67 -38.84
CA PHE A 64 33.46 -6.64 -37.77
C PHE A 64 34.33 -7.89 -37.78
N GLU A 65 33.78 -9.07 -38.00
CA GLU A 65 34.51 -10.33 -38.18
C GLU A 65 35.50 -10.25 -39.38
N THR A 66 35.03 -9.65 -40.49
CA THR A 66 35.86 -9.41 -41.66
C THR A 66 37.01 -8.44 -41.35
N TYR A 67 36.72 -7.37 -40.59
CA TYR A 67 37.71 -6.40 -40.15
C TYR A 67 38.78 -7.03 -39.23
N LEU A 68 38.37 -7.90 -38.29
CA LEU A 68 39.33 -8.61 -37.41
C LEU A 68 40.28 -9.50 -38.19
N THR A 69 39.79 -10.09 -39.30
CA THR A 69 40.61 -10.98 -40.16
C THR A 69 41.49 -10.19 -41.12
N ASP A 70 40.94 -9.21 -41.84
CA ASP A 70 41.67 -8.29 -42.74
C ASP A 70 40.99 -6.90 -42.70
N PRO A 71 41.58 -5.92 -42.00
CA PRO A 71 41.07 -4.56 -41.94
C PRO A 71 40.88 -3.87 -43.30
N ASN A 72 41.56 -4.34 -44.32
CA ASN A 72 41.47 -3.77 -45.70
C ASN A 72 40.32 -4.39 -46.51
N ALA A 73 39.72 -5.45 -46.04
CA ALA A 73 38.62 -6.12 -46.71
C ALA A 73 37.24 -5.47 -46.44
N VAL A 74 37.18 -4.47 -45.53
CA VAL A 74 35.95 -3.73 -45.22
C VAL A 74 36.02 -2.31 -45.81
N PRO A 75 34.84 -1.69 -46.12
CA PRO A 75 34.77 -0.29 -46.59
C PRO A 75 35.45 0.67 -45.62
N GLU A 76 36.05 1.74 -46.13
CA GLU A 76 36.85 2.72 -45.38
C GLU A 76 36.06 3.38 -44.24
N GLU A 77 34.78 3.57 -44.40
CA GLU A 77 33.83 4.14 -43.39
C GLU A 77 33.72 3.19 -42.17
N TRP A 78 33.56 1.89 -42.41
CA TRP A 78 33.47 0.88 -41.35
C TRP A 78 34.81 0.62 -40.69
N ARG A 79 35.91 0.68 -41.44
CA ARG A 79 37.26 0.59 -40.88
C ARG A 79 37.50 1.74 -39.88
N SER A 80 37.24 2.96 -40.31
CA SER A 80 37.39 4.15 -39.44
C SER A 80 36.50 4.09 -38.20
N TYR A 81 35.39 3.40 -38.29
CA TYR A 81 34.47 3.18 -37.17
C TYR A 81 35.03 2.15 -36.19
N PHE A 82 35.46 1.01 -36.67
CA PHE A 82 35.99 -0.09 -35.86
C PHE A 82 37.34 0.27 -35.21
N ASP A 83 38.18 1.09 -35.87
CA ASP A 83 39.44 1.62 -35.31
C ASP A 83 39.21 2.54 -34.10
N LYS A 84 38.03 3.14 -33.94
CA LYS A 84 37.64 4.06 -32.85
C LYS A 84 36.93 3.38 -31.70
N LEU A 85 36.61 2.09 -31.79
CA LEU A 85 35.93 1.40 -30.70
C LEU A 85 36.85 1.33 -29.46
N PRO A 86 36.33 1.67 -28.27
CA PRO A 86 37.10 1.66 -27.04
C PRO A 86 37.56 0.27 -26.70
N SER A 87 38.86 0.06 -26.48
CA SER A 87 39.38 -1.16 -25.88
C SER A 87 38.92 -1.29 -24.44
N VAL A 88 38.39 -2.45 -24.06
CA VAL A 88 37.98 -2.72 -22.67
C VAL A 88 39.23 -2.65 -21.76
N ASP A 89 39.16 -1.78 -20.74
CA ASP A 89 40.27 -1.54 -19.80
C ASP A 89 40.79 -2.84 -19.19
N GLY A 90 42.08 -3.11 -19.43
CA GLY A 90 42.82 -4.24 -18.81
C GLY A 90 43.13 -5.43 -19.71
N TYR A 91 42.63 -5.48 -20.94
CA TYR A 91 42.95 -6.55 -21.88
C TYR A 91 43.89 -6.08 -23.01
N LYS A 92 45.11 -6.56 -23.03
CA LYS A 92 46.11 -6.26 -24.07
C LYS A 92 46.08 -7.26 -25.25
N GLY A 93 44.96 -7.88 -25.54
CA GLY A 93 44.75 -8.78 -26.65
C GLY A 93 43.94 -8.17 -27.76
N ARG A 94 44.23 -8.49 -29.03
CA ARG A 94 43.27 -8.23 -30.13
C ARG A 94 42.05 -9.09 -29.90
N ASP A 95 40.90 -8.56 -30.16
CA ASP A 95 39.65 -9.30 -30.17
C ASP A 95 39.77 -10.51 -31.14
N ILE A 96 39.16 -11.61 -30.77
CA ILE A 96 39.32 -12.90 -31.51
C ILE A 96 38.06 -13.05 -32.37
N ASP A 97 38.26 -13.33 -33.67
CA ASP A 97 37.13 -13.57 -34.56
C ASP A 97 36.34 -14.83 -34.14
N HIS A 98 35.01 -14.73 -34.16
CA HIS A 98 34.15 -15.86 -33.80
C HIS A 98 34.24 -17.03 -34.77
N SER A 99 34.70 -16.81 -35.98
CA SER A 99 34.93 -17.86 -36.98
C SER A 99 36.06 -18.82 -36.56
N SER A 100 37.12 -18.32 -35.91
CA SER A 100 38.19 -19.12 -35.34
C SER A 100 37.70 -19.95 -34.13
N ILE A 101 36.82 -19.39 -33.31
CA ILE A 101 36.19 -20.09 -32.19
C ILE A 101 35.25 -21.19 -32.70
N ARG A 102 34.43 -20.91 -33.71
CA ARG A 102 33.57 -21.90 -34.38
C ARG A 102 34.40 -23.04 -34.97
N GLN A 103 35.49 -22.73 -35.66
CA GLN A 103 36.40 -23.74 -36.19
C GLN A 103 37.07 -24.60 -35.08
N GLN A 104 37.39 -24.00 -33.94
CA GLN A 104 37.90 -24.77 -32.80
C GLN A 104 36.80 -25.69 -32.23
N PHE A 105 35.57 -25.25 -32.11
CA PHE A 105 34.44 -26.09 -31.69
C PHE A 105 34.15 -27.19 -32.75
N GLU A 106 34.22 -26.88 -34.02
CA GLU A 106 34.07 -27.88 -35.07
C GLU A 106 35.25 -28.89 -35.06
N HIS A 107 36.48 -28.45 -34.77
CA HIS A 107 37.62 -29.31 -34.66
C HIS A 107 37.53 -30.19 -33.41
N ILE A 108 37.07 -29.67 -32.28
CA ILE A 108 36.78 -30.43 -31.07
C ILE A 108 35.66 -31.44 -31.34
N SER A 109 34.60 -31.02 -31.99
CA SER A 109 33.49 -31.90 -32.40
C SER A 109 33.93 -33.01 -33.34
N ARG A 110 34.86 -32.72 -34.29
CA ARG A 110 35.43 -33.73 -35.18
C ARG A 110 36.41 -34.67 -34.44
N ASN A 111 37.15 -34.20 -33.45
CA ASN A 111 38.08 -35.02 -32.66
C ASN A 111 37.38 -35.86 -31.58
N GLN A 112 36.24 -35.46 -31.05
CA GLN A 112 35.40 -36.32 -30.21
C GLN A 112 34.87 -37.56 -30.95
N ARG A 113 34.74 -37.50 -32.27
CA ARG A 113 34.35 -38.66 -33.09
C ARG A 113 35.39 -39.78 -33.12
N PHE A 114 36.65 -39.54 -32.74
CA PHE A 114 37.70 -40.55 -32.71
C PHE A 114 37.76 -41.40 -31.43
N LEU A 115 36.96 -41.06 -30.37
CA LEU A 115 36.93 -41.86 -29.13
C LEU A 115 35.67 -42.73 -28.99
N ALA A 116 34.78 -42.71 -29.96
CA ALA A 116 33.61 -43.59 -30.00
C ALA A 116 33.79 -44.69 -31.05
N SER A 117 34.74 -45.59 -30.84
CA SER A 117 34.81 -46.85 -31.59
C SER A 117 33.99 -47.93 -30.89
N SER A 118 32.67 -47.89 -31.04
CA SER A 118 31.77 -49.01 -30.93
C SER A 118 30.49 -48.76 -31.75
N GLY A 119 30.51 -49.15 -32.97
CA GLY A 119 29.50 -49.82 -33.77
C GLY A 119 28.08 -49.21 -33.90
N VAL A 120 27.86 -47.88 -33.72
CA VAL A 120 26.58 -47.25 -34.03
C VAL A 120 26.74 -46.29 -35.21
N PRO A 121 25.84 -46.27 -36.22
CA PRO A 121 25.92 -45.34 -37.36
C PRO A 121 25.90 -43.90 -36.90
N ALA A 122 26.81 -43.05 -37.44
CA ALA A 122 26.94 -41.64 -37.10
C ALA A 122 25.66 -40.81 -37.30
N SER A 123 24.71 -41.27 -38.12
CA SER A 123 23.36 -40.66 -38.26
C SER A 123 22.47 -40.89 -37.06
N ALA A 124 22.57 -42.04 -36.38
CA ALA A 124 21.71 -42.36 -35.22
C ALA A 124 22.09 -41.56 -33.95
N THR A 125 23.40 -41.24 -33.79
CA THR A 125 23.84 -40.40 -32.65
C THR A 125 23.46 -38.96 -32.80
N VAL A 126 23.52 -38.38 -33.99
CA VAL A 126 23.06 -36.99 -34.24
C VAL A 126 21.56 -36.83 -34.06
N ASP A 127 20.78 -37.83 -34.42
CA ASP A 127 19.34 -37.82 -34.23
C ASP A 127 18.96 -37.98 -32.74
N ALA A 128 19.64 -38.87 -32.01
CA ALA A 128 19.45 -39.02 -30.56
C ALA A 128 19.81 -37.74 -29.80
N ASP A 129 20.91 -37.05 -30.14
CA ASP A 129 21.29 -35.78 -29.52
C ASP A 129 20.27 -34.67 -29.81
N LYS A 130 19.71 -34.61 -31.02
CA LYS A 130 18.63 -33.68 -31.34
C LYS A 130 17.37 -33.95 -30.50
N LYS A 131 16.93 -35.18 -30.41
CA LYS A 131 15.79 -35.59 -29.63
C LYS A 131 15.98 -35.30 -28.14
N GLN A 132 17.18 -35.47 -27.61
CA GLN A 132 17.51 -35.11 -26.24
C GLN A 132 17.28 -33.61 -25.98
N ILE A 133 17.67 -32.72 -26.89
CA ILE A 133 17.43 -31.29 -26.78
C ILE A 133 15.91 -30.98 -26.79
N ARG A 134 15.16 -31.68 -27.66
CA ARG A 134 13.67 -31.52 -27.74
C ARG A 134 12.98 -31.95 -26.45
N VAL A 135 13.46 -33.01 -25.80
CA VAL A 135 12.90 -33.40 -24.48
C VAL A 135 13.18 -32.35 -23.42
N LEU A 136 14.37 -31.73 -23.40
CA LEU A 136 14.65 -30.62 -22.47
C LEU A 136 13.81 -29.38 -22.77
N GLN A 137 13.54 -29.09 -24.03
CA GLN A 137 12.61 -28.03 -24.44
C GLN A 137 11.19 -28.33 -23.95
N LEU A 138 10.69 -29.54 -24.13
CA LEU A 138 9.39 -30.00 -23.66
C LEU A 138 9.26 -29.87 -22.12
N ILE A 139 10.27 -30.29 -21.36
CA ILE A 139 10.30 -30.13 -19.90
C ILE A 139 10.13 -28.65 -19.52
N ASN A 140 10.85 -27.76 -20.19
CA ASN A 140 10.72 -26.34 -19.93
C ASN A 140 9.36 -25.77 -20.37
N ALA A 141 8.79 -26.23 -21.47
CA ALA A 141 7.44 -25.85 -21.89
C ALA A 141 6.40 -26.15 -20.81
N PHE A 142 6.42 -27.34 -20.21
CA PHE A 142 5.54 -27.67 -19.09
C PHE A 142 5.74 -26.74 -17.86
N ARG A 143 6.98 -26.39 -17.53
CA ARG A 143 7.27 -25.46 -16.43
C ARG A 143 6.73 -24.06 -16.68
N PHE A 144 6.75 -23.61 -17.96
CA PHE A 144 6.28 -22.29 -18.35
C PHE A 144 4.77 -22.24 -18.56
N ARG A 145 4.17 -23.25 -19.16
CA ARG A 145 2.80 -23.21 -19.71
C ARG A 145 1.89 -24.32 -19.20
N GLY A 146 2.39 -25.24 -18.39
CA GLY A 146 1.58 -26.36 -17.88
C GLY A 146 0.33 -25.91 -17.13
N HIS A 147 0.38 -24.75 -16.45
CA HIS A 147 -0.77 -24.17 -15.76
C HIS A 147 -1.95 -23.84 -16.69
N GLN A 148 -1.70 -23.62 -18.00
CA GLN A 148 -2.74 -23.29 -18.97
C GLN A 148 -3.61 -24.53 -19.31
N GLU A 149 -3.05 -25.75 -19.19
CA GLU A 149 -3.82 -27.01 -19.34
C GLU A 149 -4.21 -27.63 -17.99
N ALA A 150 -3.91 -26.97 -16.87
CA ALA A 150 -4.25 -27.50 -15.56
C ALA A 150 -5.77 -27.55 -15.33
N LYS A 151 -6.23 -28.61 -14.67
CA LYS A 151 -7.66 -28.89 -14.36
C LYS A 151 -8.10 -28.07 -13.15
N LEU A 152 -8.07 -26.76 -13.29
CA LEU A 152 -8.31 -25.81 -12.20
C LEU A 152 -9.79 -25.55 -11.96
N ASP A 153 -10.64 -25.61 -12.99
CA ASP A 153 -12.04 -25.23 -12.91
C ASP A 153 -12.92 -26.37 -12.37
N PRO A 154 -13.45 -26.27 -11.15
CA PRO A 154 -14.38 -27.29 -10.60
C PRO A 154 -15.69 -27.37 -11.38
N LEU A 155 -16.06 -26.33 -12.12
CA LEU A 155 -17.24 -26.32 -12.97
C LEU A 155 -16.99 -26.99 -14.33
N GLY A 156 -15.74 -27.08 -14.80
CA GLY A 156 -15.37 -27.54 -16.13
C GLY A 156 -16.08 -26.76 -17.25
N VAL A 157 -16.20 -25.43 -17.07
CA VAL A 157 -16.79 -24.52 -18.07
C VAL A 157 -15.74 -23.70 -18.80
N TRP A 158 -14.50 -23.70 -18.34
CA TRP A 158 -13.42 -23.01 -19.01
C TRP A 158 -13.13 -23.64 -20.37
N ASN A 159 -13.28 -22.85 -21.41
CA ASN A 159 -12.90 -23.27 -22.75
C ASN A 159 -11.52 -22.67 -23.07
N ARG A 160 -10.47 -23.43 -22.80
CA ARG A 160 -9.09 -23.03 -23.06
C ARG A 160 -8.60 -23.66 -24.35
N PRO A 161 -7.85 -22.92 -25.17
CA PRO A 161 -7.19 -23.49 -26.34
C PRO A 161 -6.14 -24.50 -25.88
N GLN A 162 -5.94 -25.52 -26.71
CA GLN A 162 -4.83 -26.47 -26.51
C GLN A 162 -3.51 -25.73 -26.63
N VAL A 163 -2.58 -26.03 -25.75
CA VAL A 163 -1.24 -25.44 -25.73
C VAL A 163 -0.30 -26.32 -26.54
N GLU A 164 -0.03 -25.93 -27.77
CA GLU A 164 0.75 -26.72 -28.72
C GLU A 164 2.13 -27.16 -28.17
N ASP A 165 2.81 -26.25 -27.43
CA ASP A 165 4.13 -26.50 -26.82
C ASP A 165 4.13 -27.66 -25.80
N LEU A 166 2.97 -28.08 -25.29
CA LEU A 166 2.84 -29.20 -24.36
C LEU A 166 2.61 -30.54 -25.06
N ASP A 167 2.47 -30.53 -26.39
CA ASP A 167 2.39 -31.74 -27.19
C ASP A 167 3.79 -32.16 -27.63
N PRO A 168 4.22 -33.41 -27.36
CA PRO A 168 5.52 -33.92 -27.83
C PRO A 168 5.73 -33.79 -29.34
N SER A 169 4.67 -33.85 -30.15
CA SER A 169 4.76 -33.72 -31.59
C SER A 169 5.22 -32.32 -32.06
N PHE A 170 4.90 -31.26 -31.30
CA PHE A 170 5.42 -29.91 -31.54
C PHE A 170 6.95 -29.87 -31.45
N HIS A 171 7.54 -30.71 -30.62
CA HIS A 171 8.98 -30.87 -30.43
C HIS A 171 9.59 -31.98 -31.36
N GLU A 172 8.89 -32.35 -32.43
CA GLU A 172 9.36 -33.38 -33.36
C GLU A 172 9.59 -34.75 -32.66
N LEU A 173 8.91 -35.03 -31.56
CA LEU A 173 8.91 -36.29 -30.83
C LEU A 173 7.67 -37.08 -31.22
N SER A 174 7.85 -38.28 -31.71
CA SER A 174 6.80 -39.18 -32.19
C SER A 174 6.44 -40.26 -31.19
N GLU A 175 5.36 -41.01 -31.45
CA GLU A 175 4.98 -42.14 -30.61
C GLU A 175 6.07 -43.22 -30.56
N ALA A 176 6.88 -43.38 -31.61
CA ALA A 176 8.02 -44.27 -31.62
C ALA A 176 9.12 -43.91 -30.60
N ASP A 177 9.12 -42.68 -30.12
CA ASP A 177 10.11 -42.20 -29.18
C ASP A 177 9.70 -42.41 -27.72
N TYR A 178 8.42 -42.74 -27.45
CA TYR A 178 7.88 -42.85 -26.10
C TYR A 178 8.54 -43.92 -25.22
N ASP A 179 9.09 -44.96 -25.82
CA ASP A 179 9.79 -46.02 -25.11
C ASP A 179 11.31 -45.84 -25.07
N LEU A 180 11.83 -44.77 -25.70
CA LEU A 180 13.25 -44.42 -25.64
C LEU A 180 13.57 -43.72 -24.31
N GLU A 181 14.77 -43.95 -23.80
CA GLU A 181 15.31 -43.32 -22.62
C GLU A 181 16.03 -42.03 -22.96
N PHE A 182 15.77 -40.99 -22.18
CA PHE A 182 16.35 -39.66 -22.28
C PHE A 182 16.90 -39.19 -20.94
N GLN A 183 17.93 -38.35 -20.99
CA GLN A 183 18.43 -37.66 -19.81
C GLN A 183 17.39 -36.67 -19.30
N THR A 184 17.09 -36.71 -18.01
CA THR A 184 16.09 -35.83 -17.38
C THR A 184 16.62 -34.41 -17.17
N GLY A 185 17.92 -34.19 -17.21
CA GLY A 185 18.57 -32.91 -17.05
C GLY A 185 18.28 -32.29 -15.68
N SER A 186 17.54 -31.20 -15.66
CA SER A 186 17.16 -30.50 -14.41
C SER A 186 15.83 -30.94 -13.81
N LEU A 187 15.19 -31.98 -14.36
CA LEU A 187 13.91 -32.52 -13.87
C LEU A 187 14.18 -33.41 -12.62
N ASN A 188 13.45 -33.13 -11.54
CA ASN A 188 13.64 -33.75 -10.23
C ASN A 188 12.69 -34.95 -10.00
N PHE A 189 12.65 -35.94 -10.96
CA PHE A 189 11.79 -37.13 -10.81
C PHE A 189 12.50 -38.32 -10.16
N GLY A 190 13.73 -38.13 -9.66
CA GLY A 190 14.47 -39.13 -8.91
C GLY A 190 15.32 -40.08 -9.77
N SER A 191 15.39 -39.91 -11.10
CA SER A 191 16.23 -40.66 -12.00
C SER A 191 16.93 -39.73 -12.99
N GLU A 192 18.19 -40.06 -13.32
CA GLU A 192 18.97 -39.30 -14.33
C GLU A 192 18.52 -39.60 -15.76
N THR A 193 17.93 -40.77 -15.99
CA THR A 193 17.35 -41.17 -17.28
C THR A 193 15.97 -41.75 -17.08
N MET A 194 15.03 -41.43 -17.99
CA MET A 194 13.69 -41.94 -17.97
C MET A 194 13.16 -42.12 -19.40
N LYS A 195 12.19 -43.01 -19.58
CA LYS A 195 11.44 -43.12 -20.84
C LYS A 195 10.63 -41.85 -21.08
N LEU A 196 10.51 -41.43 -22.33
CA LEU A 196 9.77 -40.24 -22.70
C LEU A 196 8.30 -40.29 -22.17
N ARG A 197 7.64 -41.44 -22.25
CA ARG A 197 6.27 -41.63 -21.71
C ARG A 197 6.17 -41.30 -20.21
N ASP A 198 7.18 -41.69 -19.44
CA ASP A 198 7.20 -41.45 -17.99
C ASP A 198 7.55 -40.00 -17.67
N ILE A 199 8.37 -39.35 -18.50
CA ILE A 199 8.68 -37.91 -18.43
C ILE A 199 7.38 -37.14 -18.71
N VAL A 200 6.71 -37.38 -19.82
CA VAL A 200 5.46 -36.68 -20.20
C VAL A 200 4.36 -36.93 -19.19
N GLY A 201 4.17 -38.19 -18.78
CA GLY A 201 3.16 -38.53 -17.76
C GLY A 201 3.42 -37.81 -16.43
N GLY A 202 4.67 -37.81 -15.96
CA GLY A 202 5.06 -37.09 -14.75
C GLY A 202 4.92 -35.58 -14.86
N LEU A 203 5.26 -34.98 -16.00
CA LEU A 203 5.11 -33.54 -16.24
C LEU A 203 3.63 -33.14 -16.24
N ARG A 204 2.77 -33.88 -16.94
CA ARG A 204 1.32 -33.65 -16.91
C ARG A 204 0.76 -33.76 -15.50
N GLN A 205 1.17 -34.79 -14.75
CA GLN A 205 0.77 -34.95 -13.37
C GLN A 205 1.21 -33.77 -12.48
N THR A 206 2.45 -33.27 -12.68
CA THR A 206 3.02 -32.18 -11.87
C THR A 206 2.36 -30.82 -12.16
N TYR A 207 2.11 -30.51 -13.46
CA TYR A 207 1.83 -29.15 -13.89
C TYR A 207 0.43 -28.96 -14.51
N CYS A 208 -0.33 -30.05 -14.81
CA CYS A 208 -1.58 -29.98 -15.55
C CYS A 208 -2.78 -30.62 -14.83
N GLU A 209 -2.63 -31.07 -13.59
CA GLU A 209 -3.74 -31.61 -12.81
C GLU A 209 -4.37 -30.51 -11.94
N SER A 210 -4.69 -30.76 -10.67
CA SER A 210 -5.38 -29.83 -9.79
C SER A 210 -4.55 -28.59 -9.42
N ILE A 211 -3.28 -28.52 -9.80
CA ILE A 211 -2.37 -27.41 -9.52
C ILE A 211 -1.78 -26.87 -10.81
N GLY A 212 -1.84 -25.54 -10.97
CA GLY A 212 -1.12 -24.78 -11.97
C GLY A 212 -0.17 -23.80 -11.26
N ALA A 213 1.11 -23.83 -11.60
CA ALA A 213 2.11 -22.98 -10.94
C ALA A 213 2.78 -22.02 -11.92
N GLU A 214 2.73 -20.72 -11.61
CA GLU A 214 3.42 -19.70 -12.37
C GLU A 214 4.59 -19.15 -11.52
N TYR A 215 5.79 -19.56 -11.82
CA TYR A 215 7.01 -19.11 -11.15
C TYR A 215 8.18 -18.87 -12.13
N MET A 216 7.99 -19.22 -13.39
CA MET A 216 9.07 -19.09 -14.38
C MET A 216 9.34 -17.65 -14.83
N HIS A 217 8.40 -16.72 -14.57
CA HIS A 217 8.56 -15.27 -14.77
C HIS A 217 9.48 -14.64 -13.72
N VAL A 218 9.70 -15.28 -12.58
CA VAL A 218 10.61 -14.81 -11.53
C VAL A 218 12.05 -14.83 -12.06
N VAL A 219 12.81 -13.75 -11.88
CA VAL A 219 14.19 -13.64 -12.37
C VAL A 219 15.15 -14.50 -11.55
N ASP A 220 15.00 -14.56 -10.23
CA ASP A 220 15.89 -15.33 -9.35
C ASP A 220 15.80 -16.83 -9.64
N THR A 221 16.93 -17.38 -10.09
CA THR A 221 17.06 -18.81 -10.39
C THR A 221 16.88 -19.70 -9.15
N ARG A 222 17.25 -19.22 -7.95
CA ARG A 222 17.07 -20.00 -6.70
C ARG A 222 15.59 -20.25 -6.45
N ILE A 223 14.75 -19.25 -6.67
CA ILE A 223 13.30 -19.36 -6.51
C ILE A 223 12.73 -20.39 -7.51
N LYS A 224 13.12 -20.31 -8.79
CA LYS A 224 12.68 -21.29 -9.80
C LYS A 224 13.06 -22.73 -9.40
N ARG A 225 14.31 -22.94 -8.99
CA ARG A 225 14.78 -24.24 -8.52
C ARG A 225 14.08 -24.72 -7.26
N TRP A 226 13.78 -23.81 -6.37
CA TRP A 226 13.05 -24.11 -5.15
C TRP A 226 11.66 -24.70 -5.40
N PHE A 227 10.89 -24.14 -6.35
CA PHE A 227 9.62 -24.69 -6.77
C PHE A 227 9.76 -26.06 -7.43
N GLN A 228 10.70 -26.19 -8.37
CA GLN A 228 10.99 -27.46 -9.06
C GLN A 228 11.34 -28.58 -8.08
N GLN A 229 12.19 -28.31 -7.10
CA GLN A 229 12.62 -29.29 -6.08
C GLN A 229 11.51 -29.71 -5.15
N ARG A 230 10.43 -28.94 -4.99
CA ARG A 230 9.28 -29.28 -4.15
C ARG A 230 8.14 -29.95 -4.91
N MET A 231 7.87 -29.51 -6.11
CA MET A 231 6.76 -30.00 -6.91
C MET A 231 7.10 -31.30 -7.65
N GLU A 232 8.25 -31.35 -8.30
CA GLU A 232 8.61 -32.44 -9.22
C GLU A 232 8.82 -33.79 -8.53
N PRO A 233 9.50 -33.91 -7.38
CA PRO A 233 9.71 -35.20 -6.73
C PRO A 233 8.43 -35.88 -6.30
N VAL A 234 7.44 -35.12 -5.87
CA VAL A 234 6.13 -35.60 -5.42
C VAL A 234 5.06 -35.49 -6.52
N ARG A 235 5.45 -34.98 -7.71
CA ARG A 235 4.54 -34.73 -8.85
C ARG A 235 3.31 -33.92 -8.46
N SER A 236 3.52 -32.91 -7.61
CA SER A 236 2.49 -32.06 -6.98
C SER A 236 1.41 -32.83 -6.20
N ARG A 237 1.67 -34.05 -5.79
CA ARG A 237 0.79 -34.95 -5.04
C ARG A 237 1.53 -35.61 -3.89
N PRO A 238 1.80 -34.91 -2.79
CA PRO A 238 2.40 -35.52 -1.61
C PRO A 238 1.46 -36.55 -1.00
N ASN A 239 2.01 -37.59 -0.39
CA ASN A 239 1.22 -38.58 0.32
C ASN A 239 1.03 -38.12 1.77
N TYR A 240 -0.21 -37.75 2.12
CA TYR A 240 -0.55 -37.36 3.48
C TYR A 240 -0.97 -38.53 4.33
N GLU A 241 -0.61 -38.50 5.61
CA GLU A 241 -1.03 -39.48 6.60
C GLU A 241 -2.54 -39.45 6.82
N SER A 242 -3.10 -40.58 7.22
CA SER A 242 -4.55 -40.74 7.46
C SER A 242 -5.11 -39.73 8.47
N GLY A 243 -4.33 -39.37 9.51
CA GLY A 243 -4.72 -38.35 10.50
C GLY A 243 -4.89 -36.96 9.87
N THR A 244 -3.96 -36.54 9.03
CA THR A 244 -4.02 -35.27 8.29
C THR A 244 -5.20 -35.22 7.34
N ARG A 245 -5.43 -36.31 6.61
CA ARG A 245 -6.56 -36.43 5.66
C ARG A 245 -7.90 -36.38 6.38
N LYS A 246 -8.03 -37.03 7.55
CA LYS A 246 -9.23 -36.96 8.39
C LYS A 246 -9.44 -35.52 8.94
N HIS A 247 -8.39 -34.86 9.37
CA HIS A 247 -8.45 -33.46 9.83
C HIS A 247 -8.91 -32.51 8.72
N LEU A 248 -8.44 -32.70 7.48
CA LEU A 248 -8.96 -31.93 6.33
C LEU A 248 -10.48 -32.09 6.17
N LEU A 249 -11.00 -33.32 6.29
CA LEU A 249 -12.44 -33.57 6.23
C LEU A 249 -13.18 -32.90 7.40
N GLU A 250 -12.63 -32.89 8.60
CA GLU A 250 -13.23 -32.20 9.75
C GLU A 250 -13.31 -30.68 9.49
N ARG A 251 -12.27 -30.06 8.92
CA ARG A 251 -12.29 -28.65 8.59
C ARG A 251 -13.28 -28.31 7.46
N LEU A 252 -13.37 -29.14 6.42
CA LEU A 252 -14.37 -29.00 5.36
C LEU A 252 -15.79 -29.17 5.91
N THR A 253 -15.98 -30.13 6.82
CA THR A 253 -17.29 -30.37 7.47
C THR A 253 -17.68 -29.16 8.32
N ALA A 254 -16.74 -28.53 9.02
CA ALA A 254 -16.99 -27.31 9.77
C ALA A 254 -17.38 -26.15 8.86
N ALA A 255 -16.67 -25.97 7.74
CA ALA A 255 -16.96 -24.91 6.77
C ALA A 255 -18.37 -25.06 6.17
N GLU A 256 -18.68 -26.22 5.62
CA GLU A 256 -19.99 -26.51 5.02
C GLU A 256 -21.11 -26.51 6.07
N GLY A 257 -20.85 -27.11 7.25
CA GLY A 257 -21.81 -27.24 8.33
C GLY A 257 -22.36 -25.91 8.83
N LEU A 258 -21.49 -24.92 9.01
CA LEU A 258 -21.90 -23.57 9.41
C LEU A 258 -22.79 -22.92 8.35
N GLU A 259 -22.42 -23.03 7.07
CA GLU A 259 -23.21 -22.44 5.97
C GLU A 259 -24.61 -23.11 5.88
N LYS A 260 -24.69 -24.41 6.01
CA LYS A 260 -25.97 -25.15 6.07
C LYS A 260 -26.80 -24.72 7.27
N TYR A 261 -26.18 -24.60 8.44
CA TYR A 261 -26.84 -24.20 9.68
C TYR A 261 -27.43 -22.78 9.56
N LEU A 262 -26.62 -21.80 9.16
CA LEU A 262 -27.08 -20.43 8.94
C LEU A 262 -28.15 -20.34 7.84
N GLY A 263 -27.99 -21.09 6.75
CA GLY A 263 -28.92 -21.10 5.65
C GLY A 263 -30.30 -21.65 6.02
N SER A 264 -30.36 -22.67 6.90
CA SER A 264 -31.61 -23.25 7.38
C SER A 264 -32.29 -22.40 8.45
N ARG A 265 -31.51 -21.79 9.35
CA ARG A 265 -32.04 -21.02 10.49
C ARG A 265 -32.42 -19.58 10.10
N TYR A 266 -31.68 -18.98 9.17
CA TYR A 266 -31.85 -17.58 8.76
C TYR A 266 -31.97 -17.46 7.22
N PRO A 267 -33.01 -18.05 6.61
CA PRO A 267 -33.14 -18.06 5.14
C PRO A 267 -33.25 -16.63 4.59
N GLY A 268 -32.53 -16.36 3.50
CA GLY A 268 -32.53 -15.05 2.80
C GLY A 268 -31.81 -13.90 3.50
N VAL A 269 -31.31 -14.09 4.72
CA VAL A 269 -30.54 -13.06 5.41
C VAL A 269 -29.13 -13.00 4.83
N LYS A 270 -28.69 -11.80 4.44
CA LYS A 270 -27.35 -11.55 3.88
C LYS A 270 -26.26 -12.01 4.84
N ARG A 271 -25.38 -12.91 4.39
CA ARG A 271 -24.22 -13.40 5.10
C ARG A 271 -22.96 -13.52 4.23
N PHE A 272 -23.13 -13.49 2.91
CA PHE A 272 -22.07 -13.71 1.91
C PHE A 272 -21.32 -15.04 2.14
N GLY A 273 -22.08 -16.13 2.08
CA GLY A 273 -21.59 -17.46 2.44
C GLY A 273 -20.42 -17.96 1.60
N LEU A 274 -19.72 -18.93 2.17
CA LEU A 274 -18.51 -19.54 1.58
C LEU A 274 -18.86 -20.76 0.68
N GLU A 275 -20.13 -21.11 0.52
CA GLU A 275 -20.54 -22.31 -0.20
C GLU A 275 -19.95 -22.39 -1.62
N GLY A 276 -19.17 -23.42 -1.88
CA GLY A 276 -18.39 -23.65 -3.09
C GLY A 276 -16.91 -23.27 -2.98
N GLY A 277 -16.49 -22.67 -1.86
CA GLY A 277 -15.11 -22.31 -1.54
C GLY A 277 -14.66 -22.81 -0.17
N GLU A 278 -15.26 -23.91 0.32
CA GLU A 278 -15.06 -24.44 1.67
C GLU A 278 -13.60 -24.74 2.00
N SER A 279 -12.79 -25.06 0.99
CA SER A 279 -11.35 -25.33 1.13
C SER A 279 -10.53 -24.15 1.65
N LEU A 280 -11.11 -22.93 1.72
CA LEU A 280 -10.49 -21.79 2.40
C LEU A 280 -10.21 -22.07 3.89
N ILE A 281 -11.13 -22.78 4.56
CA ILE A 281 -10.99 -23.03 6.02
C ILE A 281 -9.82 -23.96 6.34
N PRO A 282 -9.65 -25.13 5.70
CA PRO A 282 -8.43 -25.92 5.90
C PRO A 282 -7.17 -25.22 5.39
N CYS A 283 -7.24 -24.39 4.35
CA CYS A 283 -6.12 -23.56 3.91
C CYS A 283 -5.65 -22.61 5.03
N LEU A 284 -6.55 -21.87 5.67
CA LEU A 284 -6.21 -20.98 6.79
C LEU A 284 -5.70 -21.74 8.01
N ASP A 285 -6.28 -22.90 8.32
CA ASP A 285 -5.82 -23.76 9.41
C ASP A 285 -4.36 -24.17 9.22
N GLU A 286 -4.01 -24.69 8.04
CA GLU A 286 -2.64 -25.06 7.69
C GLU A 286 -1.68 -23.87 7.74
N LEU A 287 -2.06 -22.69 7.20
CA LEU A 287 -1.23 -21.48 7.27
C LEU A 287 -0.91 -21.10 8.71
N ILE A 288 -1.91 -21.16 9.59
CA ILE A 288 -1.75 -20.80 11.02
C ILE A 288 -0.82 -21.80 11.71
N GLN A 289 -1.06 -23.11 11.54
CA GLN A 289 -0.23 -24.15 12.15
C GLN A 289 1.21 -24.08 11.66
N ARG A 290 1.41 -23.91 10.35
CA ARG A 290 2.72 -23.84 9.75
C ARG A 290 3.47 -22.54 10.10
N ALA A 291 2.78 -21.41 10.17
CA ALA A 291 3.37 -20.17 10.67
C ALA A 291 3.84 -20.32 12.13
N GLY A 292 3.05 -21.02 12.95
CA GLY A 292 3.42 -21.35 14.32
C GLY A 292 4.68 -22.17 14.40
N SER A 293 4.81 -23.20 13.57
CA SER A 293 6.03 -24.05 13.53
C SER A 293 7.28 -23.24 13.16
N TYR A 294 7.13 -22.16 12.37
CA TYR A 294 8.19 -21.19 12.09
C TYR A 294 8.38 -20.11 13.16
N GLY A 295 7.66 -20.18 14.25
CA GLY A 295 7.83 -19.28 15.40
C GLY A 295 7.06 -17.96 15.28
N ALA A 296 6.09 -17.87 14.40
CA ALA A 296 5.20 -16.70 14.34
C ALA A 296 4.47 -16.51 15.68
N LYS A 297 4.24 -15.25 16.05
CA LYS A 297 3.55 -14.85 17.29
C LYS A 297 2.23 -14.14 17.00
N GLU A 298 2.14 -13.47 15.85
CA GLU A 298 0.94 -12.76 15.46
C GLU A 298 0.66 -13.00 13.97
N ILE A 299 -0.61 -13.19 13.64
CA ILE A 299 -1.10 -13.22 12.27
C ILE A 299 -2.19 -12.18 12.14
N VAL A 300 -2.06 -11.27 11.19
CA VAL A 300 -3.09 -10.28 10.88
C VAL A 300 -3.74 -10.66 9.57
N LEU A 301 -5.06 -10.83 9.63
CA LEU A 301 -5.86 -11.23 8.47
C LEU A 301 -6.62 -10.03 7.92
N GLY A 302 -6.64 -9.90 6.60
CA GLY A 302 -7.52 -9.02 5.86
C GLY A 302 -8.42 -9.82 4.94
N MET A 303 -9.68 -9.44 4.82
CA MET A 303 -10.57 -10.10 3.86
C MET A 303 -11.80 -9.26 3.55
N ALA A 304 -12.37 -9.49 2.36
CA ALA A 304 -13.68 -9.01 1.99
C ALA A 304 -14.79 -9.72 2.80
N HIS A 305 -16.05 -9.51 2.44
CA HIS A 305 -17.21 -10.03 3.17
C HIS A 305 -17.47 -11.54 2.93
N ARG A 306 -17.08 -12.10 1.76
CA ARG A 306 -17.38 -13.51 1.42
C ARG A 306 -16.60 -14.48 2.31
N GLY A 307 -17.33 -15.39 2.96
CA GLY A 307 -16.76 -16.37 3.88
C GLY A 307 -16.36 -15.81 5.24
N ARG A 308 -16.54 -14.48 5.47
CA ARG A 308 -16.05 -13.83 6.70
C ARG A 308 -16.66 -14.42 7.96
N LEU A 309 -17.95 -14.70 7.97
CA LEU A 309 -18.62 -15.33 9.13
C LEU A 309 -18.07 -16.72 9.41
N ASN A 310 -17.74 -17.45 8.36
CA ASN A 310 -17.12 -18.77 8.48
C ASN A 310 -15.72 -18.67 9.09
N VAL A 311 -14.90 -17.75 8.62
CA VAL A 311 -13.56 -17.47 9.18
C VAL A 311 -13.65 -17.01 10.65
N LEU A 312 -14.62 -16.15 10.99
CA LEU A 312 -14.83 -15.70 12.37
C LEU A 312 -15.10 -16.87 13.32
N VAL A 313 -15.96 -17.82 12.92
CA VAL A 313 -16.36 -18.94 13.77
C VAL A 313 -15.34 -20.09 13.72
N ASN A 314 -14.96 -20.54 12.51
CA ASN A 314 -14.18 -21.77 12.33
C ASN A 314 -12.66 -21.58 12.37
N THR A 315 -12.17 -20.34 12.20
CA THR A 315 -10.73 -20.05 12.26
C THR A 315 -10.37 -19.24 13.49
N LEU A 316 -11.10 -18.16 13.75
CA LEU A 316 -10.81 -17.25 14.89
C LEU A 316 -11.52 -17.67 16.19
N GLY A 317 -12.48 -18.58 16.13
CA GLY A 317 -13.18 -19.09 17.32
C GLY A 317 -14.17 -18.11 17.95
N LYS A 318 -14.75 -17.18 17.16
CA LYS A 318 -15.89 -16.38 17.64
C LYS A 318 -17.01 -17.30 18.08
N ASN A 319 -17.62 -16.99 19.22
CA ASN A 319 -18.70 -17.80 19.76
C ASN A 319 -19.91 -17.81 18.80
N PRO A 320 -20.38 -18.98 18.33
CA PRO A 320 -21.53 -19.07 17.44
C PRO A 320 -22.79 -18.40 17.99
N LYS A 321 -23.02 -18.47 19.30
CA LYS A 321 -24.17 -17.85 19.94
C LYS A 321 -24.17 -16.33 19.79
N GLU A 322 -23.01 -15.69 19.93
CA GLU A 322 -22.89 -14.24 19.70
C GLU A 322 -23.24 -13.87 18.24
N LEU A 323 -22.78 -14.70 17.29
CA LEU A 323 -23.13 -14.52 15.90
C LEU A 323 -24.64 -14.69 15.67
N PHE A 324 -25.29 -15.68 16.28
CA PHE A 324 -26.73 -15.91 16.17
C PHE A 324 -27.53 -14.75 16.78
N ASP A 325 -27.09 -14.19 17.90
CA ASP A 325 -27.71 -13.01 18.51
C ASP A 325 -27.66 -11.79 17.58
N GLU A 326 -26.61 -11.63 16.76
CA GLU A 326 -26.53 -10.60 15.74
C GLU A 326 -27.50 -10.86 14.57
N PHE A 327 -27.72 -12.13 14.16
CA PHE A 327 -28.75 -12.47 13.16
C PHE A 327 -30.16 -12.19 13.67
N GLU A 328 -30.38 -12.31 14.97
CA GLU A 328 -31.66 -12.04 15.64
C GLU A 328 -31.85 -10.55 15.95
N GLY A 329 -30.89 -9.68 15.54
CA GLY A 329 -31.00 -8.22 15.73
C GLY A 329 -30.83 -7.77 17.18
N LYS A 330 -30.27 -8.61 18.05
CA LYS A 330 -29.97 -8.22 19.42
C LYS A 330 -28.78 -7.25 19.40
N LYS A 331 -28.98 -6.05 19.98
CA LYS A 331 -27.95 -5.03 20.04
C LYS A 331 -26.87 -5.46 21.04
N LEU A 332 -25.62 -5.51 20.58
CA LEU A 332 -24.46 -5.61 21.48
C LEU A 332 -24.37 -4.30 22.28
N ALA A 333 -24.24 -4.41 23.60
CA ALA A 333 -24.04 -3.24 24.46
C ALA A 333 -22.76 -2.49 24.06
N ASP A 334 -22.81 -1.15 24.03
CA ASP A 334 -21.68 -0.24 23.82
C ASP A 334 -21.07 -0.14 22.42
N SER A 335 -21.77 -0.46 21.34
CA SER A 335 -21.20 -0.47 19.99
C SER A 335 -21.51 0.77 19.15
N GLY A 336 -21.42 2.01 19.67
CA GLY A 336 -21.63 3.21 18.85
C GLY A 336 -22.81 3.11 17.87
N SER A 337 -22.63 3.47 16.56
CA SER A 337 -23.61 3.17 15.51
C SER A 337 -23.54 1.69 15.07
N GLY A 338 -22.40 1.02 15.35
CA GLY A 338 -22.14 -0.34 14.88
C GLY A 338 -21.93 -0.44 13.37
N ASP A 339 -21.75 -1.68 12.90
CA ASP A 339 -21.65 -2.01 11.48
C ASP A 339 -22.33 -3.36 11.23
N VAL A 340 -22.48 -3.74 9.96
CA VAL A 340 -23.06 -5.03 9.57
C VAL A 340 -22.17 -6.19 9.98
N LYS A 341 -22.76 -7.33 10.30
CA LYS A 341 -22.06 -8.52 10.82
C LYS A 341 -20.90 -9.01 9.95
N TYR A 342 -20.99 -8.84 8.65
CA TYR A 342 -19.95 -9.27 7.69
C TYR A 342 -18.84 -8.24 7.45
N HIS A 343 -18.75 -7.18 8.26
CA HIS A 343 -17.63 -6.23 8.32
C HIS A 343 -16.83 -6.34 9.63
N GLN A 344 -17.32 -7.12 10.60
CA GLN A 344 -16.72 -7.18 11.93
C GLN A 344 -15.30 -7.73 11.90
N GLY A 345 -14.44 -7.08 12.68
CA GLY A 345 -13.15 -7.62 13.08
C GLY A 345 -13.27 -8.49 14.33
N PHE A 346 -12.25 -9.28 14.56
CA PHE A 346 -12.16 -10.12 15.76
C PHE A 346 -10.70 -10.45 16.07
N SER A 347 -10.39 -10.72 17.30
CA SER A 347 -9.09 -11.26 17.66
C SER A 347 -9.20 -12.34 18.74
N SER A 348 -8.31 -13.32 18.64
CA SER A 348 -8.23 -14.45 19.59
C SER A 348 -6.81 -15.00 19.59
N ASN A 349 -6.53 -15.88 20.53
CA ASN A 349 -5.27 -16.61 20.55
C ASN A 349 -5.57 -18.10 20.35
N VAL A 350 -4.78 -18.73 19.51
CA VAL A 350 -4.86 -20.17 19.26
C VAL A 350 -3.53 -20.85 19.58
N MET A 351 -3.59 -22.09 20.00
CA MET A 351 -2.43 -22.93 20.23
C MET A 351 -2.04 -23.68 18.97
N THR A 352 -0.77 -23.58 18.61
CA THR A 352 -0.15 -24.33 17.51
C THR A 352 0.97 -25.20 18.06
N GLU A 353 1.55 -26.07 17.22
CA GLU A 353 2.74 -26.86 17.61
C GLU A 353 3.91 -25.97 18.01
N GLY A 354 4.06 -24.78 17.42
CA GLY A 354 5.10 -23.79 17.74
C GLY A 354 4.75 -22.87 18.91
N GLY A 355 3.61 -23.07 19.56
CA GLY A 355 3.12 -22.30 20.71
C GLY A 355 1.93 -21.40 20.39
N GLU A 356 1.65 -20.49 21.31
CA GLU A 356 0.50 -19.57 21.21
C GLU A 356 0.72 -18.49 20.15
N ILE A 357 -0.28 -18.29 19.30
CA ILE A 357 -0.34 -17.25 18.26
C ILE A 357 -1.57 -16.38 18.47
N HIS A 358 -1.38 -15.07 18.36
CA HIS A 358 -2.45 -14.09 18.30
C HIS A 358 -2.94 -13.93 16.86
N LEU A 359 -4.21 -14.19 16.64
CA LEU A 359 -4.90 -13.95 15.37
C LEU A 359 -5.70 -12.64 15.46
N ALA A 360 -5.58 -11.78 14.47
CA ALA A 360 -6.34 -10.54 14.39
C ALA A 360 -6.93 -10.38 12.98
N LEU A 361 -8.24 -10.42 12.87
CA LEU A 361 -8.96 -10.09 11.64
C LEU A 361 -9.31 -8.60 11.66
N ALA A 362 -8.79 -7.86 10.69
CA ALA A 362 -9.09 -6.43 10.54
C ALA A 362 -10.57 -6.20 10.24
N PHE A 363 -11.13 -5.10 10.74
CA PHE A 363 -12.43 -4.61 10.26
C PHE A 363 -12.33 -4.25 8.78
N ASN A 364 -13.43 -4.38 8.05
CA ASN A 364 -13.46 -4.14 6.62
C ASN A 364 -14.74 -3.37 6.22
N PRO A 365 -14.66 -2.28 5.44
CA PRO A 365 -15.84 -1.70 4.82
C PRO A 365 -16.26 -2.49 3.59
N SER A 366 -17.36 -2.10 2.94
CA SER A 366 -17.77 -2.68 1.65
C SER A 366 -16.87 -2.27 0.46
N HIS A 367 -15.95 -1.33 0.67
CA HIS A 367 -14.96 -0.92 -0.33
C HIS A 367 -13.87 -1.98 -0.41
N LEU A 368 -13.88 -2.75 -1.48
CA LEU A 368 -13.02 -3.92 -1.62
C LEU A 368 -11.55 -3.51 -1.76
N GLU A 369 -10.66 -4.33 -1.23
CA GLU A 369 -9.19 -4.27 -1.30
C GLU A 369 -8.52 -3.18 -0.45
N ILE A 370 -9.25 -2.15 -0.01
CA ILE A 370 -8.66 -1.06 0.79
C ILE A 370 -8.13 -1.53 2.15
N VAL A 371 -8.58 -2.68 2.64
CA VAL A 371 -8.08 -3.29 3.88
C VAL A 371 -6.68 -3.88 3.73
N SER A 372 -6.22 -4.16 2.52
CA SER A 372 -4.92 -4.80 2.26
C SER A 372 -3.75 -3.99 2.81
N PRO A 373 -3.53 -2.72 2.43
CA PRO A 373 -2.48 -1.91 3.01
C PRO A 373 -2.71 -1.59 4.51
N VAL A 374 -3.96 -1.57 5.00
CA VAL A 374 -4.25 -1.42 6.44
C VAL A 374 -3.70 -2.60 7.24
N VAL A 375 -3.85 -3.82 6.74
CA VAL A 375 -3.30 -5.03 7.36
C VAL A 375 -1.77 -4.98 7.38
N GLU A 376 -1.15 -4.63 6.26
CA GLU A 376 0.31 -4.54 6.18
C GLU A 376 0.88 -3.46 7.10
N GLY A 377 0.21 -2.31 7.21
CA GLY A 377 0.56 -1.27 8.17
C GLY A 377 0.49 -1.75 9.63
N SER A 378 -0.57 -2.48 9.97
CA SER A 378 -0.72 -3.08 11.30
C SER A 378 0.37 -4.11 11.57
N VAL A 379 0.73 -4.95 10.60
CA VAL A 379 1.83 -5.92 10.70
C VAL A 379 3.16 -5.19 10.90
N ARG A 380 3.45 -4.16 10.11
CA ARG A 380 4.70 -3.38 10.25
C ARG A 380 4.86 -2.77 11.64
N ALA A 381 3.79 -2.21 12.20
CA ALA A 381 3.82 -1.68 13.57
C ALA A 381 4.11 -2.77 14.62
N ARG A 382 3.54 -3.97 14.45
CA ARG A 382 3.79 -5.13 15.32
C ARG A 382 5.23 -5.61 15.21
N GLN A 383 5.77 -5.70 13.98
CA GLN A 383 7.17 -6.04 13.73
C GLN A 383 8.11 -5.02 14.37
N THR A 384 7.81 -3.73 14.26
CA THR A 384 8.58 -2.66 14.91
C THR A 384 8.56 -2.81 16.43
N ARG A 385 7.40 -3.06 17.04
CA ARG A 385 7.24 -3.28 18.49
C ARG A 385 8.01 -4.50 18.98
N ARG A 386 8.05 -5.58 18.18
CA ARG A 386 8.74 -6.83 18.53
C ARG A 386 10.22 -6.84 18.18
N ASN A 387 10.71 -5.80 17.54
CA ASN A 387 12.04 -5.79 16.95
C ASN A 387 12.28 -7.00 16.02
N ASP A 388 11.31 -7.24 15.11
CA ASP A 388 11.29 -8.31 14.10
C ASP A 388 11.65 -7.77 12.71
N PRO A 389 12.94 -7.50 12.43
CA PRO A 389 13.37 -6.92 11.15
C PRO A 389 13.19 -7.87 9.97
N ASN A 390 13.09 -9.16 10.24
CA ASN A 390 12.96 -10.21 9.24
C ASN A 390 11.50 -10.57 8.92
N GLY A 391 10.53 -10.00 9.63
CA GLY A 391 9.11 -10.25 9.42
C GLY A 391 8.69 -11.71 9.65
N THR A 392 9.36 -12.41 10.58
CA THR A 392 9.08 -13.82 10.87
C THR A 392 8.06 -14.02 11.96
N GLN A 393 7.98 -13.09 12.93
CA GLN A 393 7.09 -13.21 14.06
C GLN A 393 5.68 -12.65 13.80
N CYS A 394 5.55 -11.74 12.82
CA CYS A 394 4.25 -11.17 12.44
C CYS A 394 4.01 -11.37 10.95
N VAL A 395 2.91 -12.07 10.62
CA VAL A 395 2.61 -12.54 9.26
C VAL A 395 1.29 -11.91 8.77
N PRO A 396 1.27 -11.22 7.61
CA PRO A 396 0.03 -10.81 6.96
C PRO A 396 -0.52 -11.93 6.07
N ILE A 397 -1.84 -12.14 6.13
CA ILE A 397 -2.58 -13.00 5.21
C ILE A 397 -3.78 -12.22 4.71
N ILE A 398 -3.93 -12.07 3.41
CA ILE A 398 -5.00 -11.27 2.81
C ILE A 398 -5.81 -12.13 1.83
N MET A 399 -7.13 -12.13 2.04
CA MET A 399 -8.07 -12.86 1.18
C MET A 399 -8.83 -11.89 0.29
N HIS A 400 -8.83 -12.15 -0.99
CA HIS A 400 -9.35 -11.30 -2.05
C HIS A 400 -10.52 -11.96 -2.79
N GLY A 401 -11.34 -11.15 -3.44
CA GLY A 401 -12.21 -11.63 -4.53
C GLY A 401 -11.50 -11.46 -5.87
N ASP A 402 -11.71 -12.39 -6.80
CA ASP A 402 -11.06 -12.42 -8.12
C ASP A 402 -11.24 -11.12 -8.94
N ALA A 403 -12.47 -10.63 -9.01
CA ALA A 403 -12.75 -9.40 -9.76
C ALA A 403 -12.15 -8.15 -9.12
N ALA A 404 -12.14 -8.08 -7.78
CA ALA A 404 -11.56 -6.97 -7.04
C ALA A 404 -10.04 -6.98 -7.10
N PHE A 405 -9.41 -8.14 -6.97
CA PHE A 405 -7.96 -8.30 -7.07
C PHE A 405 -7.41 -7.85 -8.42
N ALA A 406 -8.10 -8.17 -9.51
CA ALA A 406 -7.73 -7.74 -10.85
C ALA A 406 -8.04 -6.27 -11.13
N GLY A 407 -9.10 -5.71 -10.52
CA GLY A 407 -9.69 -4.43 -10.95
C GLY A 407 -9.44 -3.23 -10.05
N GLN A 408 -9.08 -3.42 -8.78
CA GLN A 408 -8.86 -2.33 -7.82
C GLN A 408 -7.41 -1.85 -7.85
N GLY A 409 -7.19 -0.56 -8.15
CA GLY A 409 -5.85 0.03 -8.26
C GLY A 409 -5.02 -0.08 -6.98
N VAL A 410 -5.66 -0.05 -5.80
CA VAL A 410 -4.98 -0.18 -4.51
C VAL A 410 -4.24 -1.51 -4.35
N VAL A 411 -4.64 -2.58 -5.07
CA VAL A 411 -3.90 -3.85 -5.11
C VAL A 411 -2.52 -3.65 -5.74
N MET A 412 -2.47 -2.93 -6.87
CA MET A 412 -1.21 -2.62 -7.56
C MET A 412 -0.32 -1.73 -6.70
N GLU A 413 -0.89 -0.74 -6.02
CA GLU A 413 -0.16 0.13 -5.10
C GLU A 413 0.42 -0.67 -3.92
N THR A 414 -0.36 -1.56 -3.32
CA THR A 414 0.07 -2.45 -2.22
C THR A 414 1.22 -3.35 -2.66
N PHE A 415 1.14 -3.95 -3.84
CA PHE A 415 2.23 -4.74 -4.38
C PHE A 415 3.52 -3.92 -4.58
N GLN A 416 3.41 -2.68 -5.09
CA GLN A 416 4.59 -1.82 -5.24
C GLN A 416 5.21 -1.41 -3.90
N MET A 417 4.45 -1.42 -2.80
CA MET A 417 4.95 -1.15 -1.46
C MET A 417 5.73 -2.33 -0.86
N SER A 418 5.41 -3.56 -1.25
CA SER A 418 5.75 -4.82 -0.54
C SER A 418 7.25 -5.02 -0.26
N GLN A 419 8.13 -4.53 -1.11
CA GLN A 419 9.59 -4.65 -0.96
C GLN A 419 10.29 -3.31 -0.72
N THR A 420 9.53 -2.22 -0.54
CA THR A 420 10.12 -0.91 -0.28
C THR A 420 10.53 -0.77 1.18
N ARG A 421 11.57 0.02 1.43
CA ARG A 421 12.20 0.18 2.74
C ARG A 421 11.23 0.59 3.85
N GLY A 422 10.31 1.49 3.56
CA GLY A 422 9.36 2.03 4.54
C GLY A 422 8.18 1.10 4.83
N TYR A 423 7.84 0.18 3.93
CA TYR A 423 6.56 -0.52 3.93
C TYR A 423 6.67 -2.05 3.92
N GLY A 424 7.80 -2.62 3.50
CA GLY A 424 7.98 -4.06 3.45
C GLY A 424 7.72 -4.76 4.78
N VAL A 425 6.99 -5.88 4.73
CA VAL A 425 6.56 -6.68 5.90
C VAL A 425 7.12 -8.10 5.90
N GLY A 426 8.09 -8.38 5.03
CA GLY A 426 8.66 -9.72 4.87
C GLY A 426 7.77 -10.67 4.12
N GLY A 427 7.02 -10.15 3.16
CA GLY A 427 6.09 -10.85 2.29
C GLY A 427 4.69 -11.01 2.88
N THR A 428 3.70 -10.96 2.00
CA THR A 428 2.27 -11.19 2.26
C THR A 428 1.82 -12.46 1.56
N ILE A 429 0.97 -13.25 2.21
CA ILE A 429 0.30 -14.38 1.57
C ILE A 429 -1.06 -13.88 1.11
N HIS A 430 -1.24 -13.83 -0.20
CA HIS A 430 -2.49 -13.45 -0.85
C HIS A 430 -3.28 -14.70 -1.24
N ILE A 431 -4.55 -14.77 -0.86
CA ILE A 431 -5.46 -15.87 -1.22
C ILE A 431 -6.60 -15.27 -2.02
N VAL A 432 -6.70 -15.61 -3.29
CA VAL A 432 -7.80 -15.16 -4.13
C VAL A 432 -8.90 -16.21 -4.08
N ILE A 433 -10.06 -15.87 -3.50
CA ILE A 433 -11.27 -16.70 -3.53
C ILE A 433 -11.89 -16.50 -4.92
N ASN A 434 -11.39 -17.24 -5.89
CA ASN A 434 -11.74 -17.11 -7.30
C ASN A 434 -13.00 -17.91 -7.60
N ASN A 435 -14.15 -17.31 -7.39
CA ASN A 435 -15.43 -17.95 -7.65
C ASN A 435 -15.95 -17.73 -9.08
N GLN A 436 -15.13 -17.18 -9.97
CA GLN A 436 -15.33 -17.04 -11.41
C GLN A 436 -16.48 -16.10 -11.81
N VAL A 437 -16.99 -15.32 -10.88
CA VAL A 437 -18.03 -14.32 -11.16
C VAL A 437 -17.95 -13.13 -10.24
N GLY A 438 -17.72 -11.93 -10.79
CA GLY A 438 -17.71 -10.66 -10.06
C GLY A 438 -19.09 -10.00 -10.09
N PHE A 439 -19.83 -9.98 -8.98
CA PHE A 439 -21.24 -9.59 -8.94
C PHE A 439 -22.08 -10.42 -9.93
N THR A 440 -22.36 -9.90 -11.12
CA THR A 440 -23.06 -10.55 -12.23
C THR A 440 -22.19 -10.71 -13.48
N THR A 441 -20.93 -10.27 -13.45
CA THR A 441 -19.99 -10.38 -14.57
C THR A 441 -19.26 -11.71 -14.49
N SER A 442 -19.49 -12.60 -15.46
CA SER A 442 -18.88 -13.93 -15.55
C SER A 442 -18.07 -14.16 -16.83
N LYS A 443 -18.24 -13.29 -17.84
CA LYS A 443 -17.46 -13.36 -19.07
C LYS A 443 -16.12 -12.69 -18.89
N GLN A 444 -15.05 -13.39 -19.26
CA GLN A 444 -13.68 -12.86 -19.15
C GLN A 444 -13.48 -11.56 -19.94
N GLU A 445 -14.05 -11.49 -21.15
CA GLU A 445 -13.99 -10.33 -22.04
C GLU A 445 -14.58 -9.04 -21.44
N ASP A 446 -15.50 -9.17 -20.48
CA ASP A 446 -16.11 -8.05 -19.76
C ASP A 446 -15.41 -7.81 -18.41
N ALA A 447 -14.66 -8.78 -17.91
CA ALA A 447 -14.08 -8.73 -16.57
C ALA A 447 -12.64 -8.22 -16.55
N ARG A 448 -11.80 -8.63 -17.50
CA ARG A 448 -10.38 -8.28 -17.54
C ARG A 448 -9.72 -8.62 -18.87
N SER A 449 -8.60 -7.96 -19.16
CA SER A 449 -7.78 -8.20 -20.37
C SER A 449 -6.81 -9.37 -20.20
N THR A 450 -6.55 -9.82 -18.98
CA THR A 450 -5.57 -10.85 -18.67
C THR A 450 -6.19 -12.24 -18.62
N GLU A 451 -5.39 -13.29 -18.78
CA GLU A 451 -5.86 -14.68 -18.70
C GLU A 451 -6.35 -15.00 -17.28
N TYR A 452 -5.55 -14.67 -16.27
CA TYR A 452 -5.89 -14.85 -14.87
C TYR A 452 -6.16 -13.51 -14.16
N CYS A 453 -7.01 -13.54 -13.15
CA CYS A 453 -7.19 -12.38 -12.26
C CYS A 453 -5.91 -12.04 -11.46
N THR A 454 -5.03 -13.00 -11.34
CA THR A 454 -3.78 -12.93 -10.58
C THR A 454 -2.59 -12.37 -11.37
N ASP A 455 -2.74 -12.10 -12.65
CA ASP A 455 -1.64 -11.59 -13.51
C ASP A 455 -1.02 -10.27 -12.99
N VAL A 456 -1.77 -9.48 -12.24
CA VAL A 456 -1.29 -8.27 -11.58
C VAL A 456 -0.10 -8.53 -10.64
N ALA A 457 -0.01 -9.71 -10.04
CA ALA A 457 1.06 -10.08 -9.12
C ALA A 457 2.41 -10.32 -9.83
N LYS A 458 2.39 -10.59 -11.13
CA LYS A 458 3.60 -10.73 -11.96
C LYS A 458 4.42 -9.45 -12.02
N MET A 459 3.80 -8.29 -11.79
CA MET A 459 4.44 -6.98 -11.75
C MET A 459 5.60 -6.93 -10.73
N ILE A 460 5.46 -7.60 -9.60
CA ILE A 460 6.49 -7.71 -8.56
C ILE A 460 7.20 -9.07 -8.56
N GLN A 461 6.99 -9.86 -9.60
CA GLN A 461 7.53 -11.22 -9.74
C GLN A 461 7.07 -12.17 -8.61
N ALA A 462 5.89 -11.98 -8.05
CA ALA A 462 5.32 -12.89 -7.08
C ALA A 462 4.94 -14.23 -7.75
N PRO A 463 5.32 -15.39 -7.19
CA PRO A 463 4.84 -16.67 -7.67
C PRO A 463 3.34 -16.81 -7.47
N ILE A 464 2.67 -17.48 -8.39
CA ILE A 464 1.23 -17.71 -8.36
C ILE A 464 0.98 -19.21 -8.38
N LEU A 465 0.19 -19.68 -7.42
CA LEU A 465 -0.19 -21.07 -7.25
C LEU A 465 -1.70 -21.19 -7.45
N HIS A 466 -2.11 -21.56 -8.65
CA HIS A 466 -3.52 -21.87 -8.96
C HIS A 466 -3.86 -23.27 -8.45
N VAL A 467 -4.99 -23.42 -7.82
CA VAL A 467 -5.44 -24.71 -7.31
C VAL A 467 -6.95 -24.87 -7.41
N ASN A 468 -7.38 -26.06 -7.82
CA ASN A 468 -8.79 -26.44 -7.80
C ASN A 468 -9.26 -26.65 -6.35
N ALA A 469 -10.22 -25.85 -5.91
CA ALA A 469 -10.75 -25.91 -4.54
C ALA A 469 -11.45 -27.25 -4.21
N ASP A 470 -11.88 -28.05 -5.21
CA ASP A 470 -12.47 -29.36 -4.99
C ASP A 470 -11.42 -30.47 -4.77
N ASP A 471 -10.13 -30.14 -4.77
CA ASP A 471 -9.03 -31.03 -4.35
C ASP A 471 -8.35 -30.50 -3.07
N PRO A 472 -8.86 -30.83 -1.88
CA PRO A 472 -8.34 -30.30 -0.61
C PRO A 472 -6.88 -30.68 -0.31
N GLU A 473 -6.41 -31.84 -0.81
CA GLU A 473 -5.02 -32.25 -0.64
C GLU A 473 -4.09 -31.40 -1.50
N ALA A 474 -4.50 -31.01 -2.70
CA ALA A 474 -3.78 -30.06 -3.55
C ALA A 474 -3.78 -28.64 -2.92
N VAL A 475 -4.92 -28.20 -2.36
CA VAL A 475 -5.01 -26.93 -1.62
C VAL A 475 -4.04 -26.92 -0.45
N MET A 476 -3.98 -27.98 0.33
CA MET A 476 -3.02 -28.10 1.43
C MET A 476 -1.58 -28.00 0.94
N PHE A 477 -1.24 -28.65 -0.15
CA PHE A 477 0.13 -28.63 -0.69
C PHE A 477 0.57 -27.23 -1.14
N VAL A 478 -0.26 -26.53 -1.91
CA VAL A 478 0.07 -25.14 -2.33
C VAL A 478 0.12 -24.20 -1.14
N THR A 479 -0.72 -24.41 -0.12
CA THR A 479 -0.72 -23.66 1.12
C THR A 479 0.60 -23.80 1.88
N GLN A 480 1.10 -25.03 2.00
CA GLN A 480 2.39 -25.32 2.61
C GLN A 480 3.53 -24.66 1.84
N MET A 481 3.52 -24.76 0.51
CA MET A 481 4.51 -24.10 -0.33
C MET A 481 4.47 -22.57 -0.19
N ALA A 482 3.30 -21.98 -0.12
CA ALA A 482 3.17 -20.52 0.02
C ALA A 482 3.76 -20.02 1.33
N MET A 483 3.47 -20.67 2.46
CA MET A 483 4.04 -20.31 3.75
C MET A 483 5.56 -20.52 3.78
N ASP A 484 6.06 -21.63 3.26
CA ASP A 484 7.50 -21.93 3.16
C ASP A 484 8.22 -20.89 2.30
N TYR A 485 7.64 -20.56 1.15
CA TYR A 485 8.19 -19.56 0.25
C TYR A 485 8.31 -18.19 0.94
N ARG A 486 7.23 -17.73 1.55
CA ARG A 486 7.23 -16.47 2.32
C ARG A 486 8.25 -16.51 3.44
N HIS A 487 8.34 -17.63 4.16
CA HIS A 487 9.31 -17.77 5.26
C HIS A 487 10.75 -17.74 4.77
N GLU A 488 11.06 -18.36 3.64
CA GLU A 488 12.43 -18.43 3.10
C GLU A 488 12.84 -17.15 2.38
N PHE A 489 12.00 -16.64 1.46
CA PHE A 489 12.36 -15.55 0.55
C PHE A 489 11.89 -14.18 1.01
N LYS A 490 11.01 -14.07 1.99
CA LYS A 490 10.46 -12.80 2.51
C LYS A 490 9.76 -11.97 1.42
N ASN A 491 9.17 -12.63 0.45
CA ASN A 491 8.44 -12.05 -0.67
C ASN A 491 6.98 -12.48 -0.67
N ASP A 492 6.16 -11.74 -1.40
CA ASP A 492 4.75 -12.03 -1.58
C ASP A 492 4.55 -13.27 -2.44
N VAL A 493 3.48 -13.99 -2.15
CA VAL A 493 3.03 -15.18 -2.89
C VAL A 493 1.52 -15.18 -3.00
N VAL A 494 1.01 -15.64 -4.14
CA VAL A 494 -0.42 -15.68 -4.41
C VAL A 494 -0.91 -17.13 -4.52
N ILE A 495 -1.98 -17.45 -3.79
CA ILE A 495 -2.76 -18.69 -3.96
C ILE A 495 -4.05 -18.29 -4.67
N ASP A 496 -4.26 -18.77 -5.88
CA ASP A 496 -5.51 -18.63 -6.62
C ASP A 496 -6.38 -19.86 -6.34
N LEU A 497 -7.27 -19.74 -5.35
CA LEU A 497 -8.21 -20.78 -4.95
C LEU A 497 -9.40 -20.77 -5.90
N VAL A 498 -9.30 -21.50 -7.01
CA VAL A 498 -10.33 -21.56 -8.04
C VAL A 498 -11.50 -22.40 -7.55
N CYS A 499 -12.63 -21.75 -7.34
CA CYS A 499 -13.82 -22.31 -6.74
C CYS A 499 -15.08 -21.88 -7.50
N TYR A 500 -16.23 -22.01 -6.89
CA TYR A 500 -17.49 -21.50 -7.43
C TYR A 500 -18.34 -20.88 -6.32
N ARG A 501 -19.36 -20.15 -6.68
CA ARG A 501 -20.29 -19.51 -5.75
C ARG A 501 -21.66 -20.20 -5.85
N ARG A 502 -22.05 -20.96 -4.83
CA ARG A 502 -23.28 -21.75 -4.85
C ARG A 502 -24.55 -20.90 -4.75
N ARG A 503 -24.52 -19.77 -4.07
CA ARG A 503 -25.61 -18.79 -3.96
C ARG A 503 -25.40 -17.62 -4.91
N GLY A 504 -26.28 -16.63 -4.94
CA GLY A 504 -26.08 -15.38 -5.66
C GLY A 504 -24.95 -14.52 -5.08
N HIS A 505 -24.86 -13.26 -5.50
CA HIS A 505 -23.90 -12.34 -4.88
C HIS A 505 -24.10 -12.27 -3.36
N ASN A 506 -25.38 -12.33 -2.93
CA ASN A 506 -25.78 -12.57 -1.55
C ASN A 506 -26.98 -13.53 -1.54
N GLU A 507 -27.46 -13.90 -0.36
CA GLU A 507 -28.50 -14.91 -0.18
C GLU A 507 -29.90 -14.46 -0.62
N ALA A 508 -30.10 -13.17 -0.88
CA ALA A 508 -31.35 -12.61 -1.43
C ALA A 508 -31.35 -12.52 -2.97
N ASP A 509 -30.20 -12.81 -3.61
CA ASP A 509 -30.01 -12.70 -5.05
C ASP A 509 -30.26 -14.04 -5.75
N GLU A 510 -31.03 -14.04 -6.88
CA GLU A 510 -31.24 -15.23 -7.73
C GLU A 510 -30.26 -15.20 -8.91
N PRO A 511 -29.16 -15.95 -8.81
CA PRO A 511 -28.05 -15.84 -9.78
C PRO A 511 -28.40 -16.44 -11.14
N ALA A 512 -29.39 -17.32 -11.24
CA ALA A 512 -29.81 -17.88 -12.53
C ALA A 512 -30.45 -16.83 -13.45
N ALA A 513 -30.83 -15.67 -12.92
CA ALA A 513 -31.34 -14.55 -13.72
C ALA A 513 -30.27 -13.99 -14.68
N THR A 514 -28.99 -14.07 -14.30
CA THR A 514 -27.87 -13.55 -15.10
C THR A 514 -26.90 -14.63 -15.60
N GLN A 515 -26.71 -15.73 -14.86
CA GLN A 515 -25.83 -16.84 -15.21
C GLN A 515 -26.61 -18.21 -15.22
N PRO A 516 -27.61 -18.39 -16.08
CA PRO A 516 -28.46 -19.57 -16.02
C PRO A 516 -27.68 -20.87 -16.28
N VAL A 517 -26.79 -20.90 -17.26
CA VAL A 517 -26.02 -22.11 -17.62
C VAL A 517 -25.03 -22.50 -16.51
N MET A 518 -24.31 -21.54 -15.95
CA MET A 518 -23.39 -21.77 -14.84
C MET A 518 -24.12 -22.33 -13.62
N TYR A 519 -25.27 -21.75 -13.24
CA TYR A 519 -26.01 -22.18 -12.05
C TYR A 519 -26.82 -23.43 -12.25
N GLU A 520 -27.23 -23.78 -13.48
CA GLU A 520 -27.77 -25.11 -13.79
C GLU A 520 -26.75 -26.21 -13.45
N LYS A 521 -25.47 -25.96 -13.77
CA LYS A 521 -24.35 -26.84 -13.46
C LYS A 521 -24.04 -26.89 -11.96
N ILE A 522 -23.89 -25.71 -11.32
CA ILE A 522 -23.58 -25.59 -9.88
C ILE A 522 -24.64 -26.34 -9.01
N ARG A 523 -25.94 -26.25 -9.36
CA ARG A 523 -26.99 -26.90 -8.61
C ARG A 523 -26.90 -28.43 -8.62
N LYS A 524 -26.25 -29.02 -9.63
CA LYS A 524 -26.06 -30.48 -9.79
C LYS A 524 -24.75 -30.98 -9.15
N LEU A 525 -23.84 -30.07 -8.75
CA LEU A 525 -22.57 -30.49 -8.19
C LEU A 525 -22.71 -31.05 -6.78
N THR A 526 -22.00 -32.14 -6.53
CA THR A 526 -21.68 -32.60 -5.19
C THR A 526 -20.77 -31.58 -4.48
N THR A 527 -20.92 -31.41 -3.18
CA THR A 527 -20.08 -30.45 -2.44
C THR A 527 -18.67 -30.99 -2.27
N THR A 528 -17.69 -30.10 -2.15
CA THR A 528 -16.26 -30.42 -1.92
C THR A 528 -16.11 -31.39 -0.73
N ARG A 529 -16.81 -31.13 0.38
CA ARG A 529 -16.84 -32.01 1.56
C ARG A 529 -17.30 -33.44 1.22
N ASN A 530 -18.36 -33.59 0.46
CA ASN A 530 -18.89 -34.91 0.12
C ASN A 530 -17.97 -35.64 -0.86
N LEU A 531 -17.47 -34.97 -1.90
CA LEU A 531 -16.46 -35.53 -2.82
C LEU A 531 -15.24 -36.05 -2.06
N TYR A 532 -14.76 -35.28 -1.07
CA TYR A 532 -13.60 -35.69 -0.30
C TYR A 532 -13.93 -36.83 0.68
N ALA A 533 -15.09 -36.83 1.32
CA ALA A 533 -15.54 -37.95 2.16
C ALA A 533 -15.64 -39.27 1.36
N GLU A 534 -16.24 -39.23 0.17
CA GLU A 534 -16.33 -40.38 -0.74
C GLU A 534 -14.93 -40.92 -1.10
N LYS A 535 -13.99 -40.01 -1.41
CA LYS A 535 -12.57 -40.35 -1.65
C LYS A 535 -11.94 -41.07 -0.44
N LEU A 536 -12.12 -40.52 0.76
CA LEU A 536 -11.52 -41.10 1.98
C LEU A 536 -12.12 -42.48 2.32
N VAL A 537 -13.41 -42.69 2.07
CA VAL A 537 -14.06 -43.98 2.22
C VAL A 537 -13.55 -44.99 1.20
N ALA A 538 -13.43 -44.58 -0.07
CA ALA A 538 -12.86 -45.41 -1.12
C ALA A 538 -11.40 -45.82 -0.85
N ASP A 539 -10.61 -44.92 -0.29
CA ASP A 539 -9.21 -45.13 0.11
C ASP A 539 -9.09 -45.93 1.43
N GLY A 540 -10.21 -46.23 2.13
CA GLY A 540 -10.22 -46.96 3.39
C GLY A 540 -9.68 -46.20 4.58
N VAL A 541 -9.65 -44.86 4.53
CA VAL A 541 -9.18 -43.95 5.59
C VAL A 541 -10.22 -43.81 6.69
N ILE A 542 -11.50 -43.75 6.31
CA ILE A 542 -12.67 -43.65 7.19
C ILE A 542 -13.80 -44.53 6.66
N THR A 543 -14.83 -44.77 7.48
CA THR A 543 -16.09 -45.37 7.08
C THR A 543 -17.14 -44.30 6.76
N GLU A 544 -18.22 -44.68 6.07
CA GLU A 544 -19.38 -43.81 5.83
C GLU A 544 -20.00 -43.31 7.14
N ASP A 545 -20.09 -44.22 8.16
CA ASP A 545 -20.64 -43.86 9.46
C ASP A 545 -19.77 -42.85 10.21
N GLU A 546 -18.43 -42.95 10.11
CA GLU A 546 -17.51 -41.95 10.68
C GLU A 546 -17.67 -40.62 9.97
N ALA A 547 -17.78 -40.59 8.62
CA ALA A 547 -17.99 -39.33 7.89
C ALA A 547 -19.29 -38.64 8.30
N LYS A 548 -20.33 -39.39 8.54
CA LYS A 548 -21.62 -38.86 9.02
C LYS A 548 -21.56 -38.40 10.46
N GLN A 549 -20.81 -39.13 11.33
CA GLN A 549 -20.67 -38.76 12.72
C GLN A 549 -19.96 -37.43 12.88
N ILE A 550 -18.91 -37.13 12.08
CA ILE A 550 -18.22 -35.83 12.07
C ILE A 550 -19.22 -34.68 11.77
N GLU A 551 -20.16 -34.90 10.84
CA GLU A 551 -21.18 -33.88 10.52
C GLU A 551 -22.16 -33.65 11.68
N LEU A 552 -22.59 -34.72 12.33
CA LEU A 552 -23.49 -34.66 13.48
C LEU A 552 -22.83 -34.00 14.69
N ASP A 553 -21.60 -34.34 14.99
CA ASP A 553 -20.84 -33.78 16.10
C ASP A 553 -20.67 -32.26 15.95
N TYR A 554 -20.32 -31.81 14.76
CA TYR A 554 -20.19 -30.36 14.47
C TYR A 554 -21.53 -29.64 14.61
N ARG A 555 -22.61 -30.22 14.12
CA ARG A 555 -23.93 -29.62 14.27
C ARG A 555 -24.34 -29.51 15.74
N ASP A 556 -24.08 -30.55 16.54
CA ASP A 556 -24.35 -30.54 17.97
C ASP A 556 -23.57 -29.46 18.72
N GLU A 557 -22.30 -29.18 18.31
CA GLU A 557 -21.51 -28.07 18.84
C GLU A 557 -22.16 -26.71 18.55
N LEU A 558 -22.66 -26.51 17.32
CA LEU A 558 -23.40 -25.30 16.93
C LEU A 558 -24.74 -25.15 17.69
N ASP A 559 -25.48 -26.23 17.89
CA ASP A 559 -26.76 -26.22 18.62
C ASP A 559 -26.55 -25.88 20.11
N LYS A 560 -25.44 -26.30 20.69
CA LYS A 560 -25.04 -25.92 22.05
C LYS A 560 -24.57 -24.47 22.15
N GLY A 561 -24.14 -23.87 21.06
CA GLY A 561 -23.55 -22.54 21.01
C GLY A 561 -22.15 -22.47 21.62
N ASP A 562 -21.42 -23.57 21.60
CA ASP A 562 -20.06 -23.68 22.10
C ASP A 562 -19.04 -23.19 21.06
N HIS A 563 -17.83 -22.83 21.50
CA HIS A 563 -16.72 -22.54 20.60
C HIS A 563 -16.30 -23.80 19.84
N VAL A 564 -16.28 -23.71 18.51
CA VAL A 564 -15.93 -24.84 17.62
C VAL A 564 -14.45 -24.98 17.34
N VAL A 565 -13.63 -23.95 17.64
CA VAL A 565 -12.17 -23.98 17.52
C VAL A 565 -11.58 -24.61 18.78
N LYS A 566 -11.08 -25.83 18.67
CA LYS A 566 -10.55 -26.60 19.80
C LYS A 566 -9.20 -26.08 20.33
N SER A 567 -8.42 -25.42 19.46
CA SER A 567 -7.12 -24.81 19.78
C SER A 567 -7.21 -23.44 20.45
N LEU A 568 -8.43 -22.93 20.70
CA LEU A 568 -8.64 -21.62 21.30
C LEU A 568 -8.07 -21.54 22.72
N VAL A 569 -7.25 -20.50 22.97
CA VAL A 569 -6.62 -20.27 24.27
C VAL A 569 -7.60 -19.55 25.19
N LYS A 570 -7.94 -20.15 26.35
CA LYS A 570 -8.90 -19.59 27.32
C LYS A 570 -8.32 -18.42 28.13
N GLU A 571 -7.04 -18.48 28.43
CA GLU A 571 -6.31 -17.43 29.17
C GLU A 571 -5.18 -16.89 28.26
N PRO A 572 -5.49 -15.94 27.36
CA PRO A 572 -4.55 -15.48 26.36
C PRO A 572 -3.41 -14.67 26.96
N ASN A 573 -2.21 -14.81 26.39
CA ASN A 573 -1.07 -13.99 26.74
C ASN A 573 -1.32 -12.52 26.34
N LYS A 574 -1.43 -11.63 27.31
CA LYS A 574 -1.71 -10.21 27.11
C LYS A 574 -0.55 -9.45 26.44
N ASP A 575 0.67 -9.95 26.50
CA ASP A 575 1.83 -9.34 25.81
C ASP A 575 1.72 -9.38 24.28
N LEU A 576 0.79 -10.19 23.77
CA LEU A 576 0.47 -10.25 22.33
C LEU A 576 -0.49 -9.15 21.88
N TYR A 577 -1.16 -8.46 22.81
CA TYR A 577 -2.15 -7.44 22.52
C TYR A 577 -1.54 -6.02 22.39
N VAL A 578 -2.26 -5.13 21.74
CA VAL A 578 -1.99 -3.70 21.74
C VAL A 578 -2.80 -3.04 22.84
N ASP A 579 -2.11 -2.43 23.82
CA ASP A 579 -2.80 -1.80 24.95
C ASP A 579 -3.29 -0.38 24.59
N TRP A 580 -4.60 -0.26 24.47
CA TRP A 580 -5.30 1.00 24.27
C TRP A 580 -5.89 1.58 25.56
N THR A 581 -5.84 0.86 26.67
CA THR A 581 -6.44 1.24 27.95
C THR A 581 -6.07 2.65 28.42
N PRO A 582 -4.80 3.12 28.27
CA PRO A 582 -4.42 4.47 28.71
C PRO A 582 -5.11 5.61 27.95
N TYR A 583 -5.77 5.32 26.83
CA TYR A 583 -6.35 6.31 25.93
C TYR A 583 -7.88 6.27 25.85
N LEU A 584 -8.51 5.46 26.69
CA LEU A 584 -9.97 5.30 26.75
C LEU A 584 -10.59 6.19 27.82
N GLY A 585 -11.83 6.66 27.58
CA GLY A 585 -12.63 7.37 28.56
C GLY A 585 -12.19 8.80 28.86
N HIS A 586 -11.44 9.44 27.97
CA HIS A 586 -10.98 10.82 28.12
C HIS A 586 -11.69 11.78 27.18
N GLU A 587 -12.01 12.98 27.69
CA GLU A 587 -12.62 14.04 26.93
C GLU A 587 -11.62 14.76 26.01
N TRP A 588 -12.09 15.36 24.91
CA TRP A 588 -11.24 16.10 23.98
C TRP A 588 -10.57 17.33 24.61
N THR A 589 -11.12 17.85 25.70
CA THR A 589 -10.58 18.97 26.48
C THR A 589 -9.48 18.56 27.46
N ALA A 590 -9.12 17.26 27.50
CA ALA A 590 -8.06 16.74 28.38
C ALA A 590 -6.77 17.56 28.22
N LYS A 591 -6.29 18.09 29.34
CA LYS A 591 -5.10 18.95 29.37
C LYS A 591 -3.83 18.09 29.32
N CYS A 592 -2.80 18.60 28.68
CA CYS A 592 -1.46 18.01 28.73
C CYS A 592 -0.39 19.10 28.84
N LYS A 593 0.74 18.75 29.44
CA LYS A 593 1.91 19.63 29.47
C LYS A 593 2.71 19.40 28.17
N SER A 594 2.62 20.33 27.23
CA SER A 594 3.37 20.29 25.96
C SER A 594 4.64 21.14 25.98
N SER A 595 4.83 22.00 26.99
CA SER A 595 6.03 22.82 27.16
C SER A 595 7.25 21.99 27.60
N VAL A 596 8.44 22.46 27.25
CA VAL A 596 9.73 21.80 27.50
C VAL A 596 10.72 22.78 28.09
N ALA A 597 11.51 22.36 29.08
CA ALA A 597 12.49 23.23 29.72
C ALA A 597 13.54 23.76 28.74
N LEU A 598 13.90 25.05 28.82
CA LEU A 598 14.85 25.72 27.92
C LEU A 598 16.18 24.96 27.78
N LYS A 599 16.72 24.44 28.88
CA LYS A 599 17.98 23.65 28.87
C LYS A 599 17.83 22.39 27.98
N THR A 600 16.67 21.76 27.99
CA THR A 600 16.40 20.57 27.18
C THR A 600 16.35 20.98 25.71
N ILE A 601 15.62 22.04 25.37
CA ILE A 601 15.52 22.56 24.00
C ILE A 601 16.90 22.88 23.44
N GLN A 602 17.72 23.62 24.23
CA GLN A 602 19.07 23.99 23.82
C GLN A 602 20.01 22.78 23.67
N LYS A 603 19.87 21.76 24.54
CA LYS A 603 20.63 20.51 24.42
C LYS A 603 20.26 19.76 23.15
N LEU A 604 18.98 19.62 22.87
CA LEU A 604 18.47 18.91 21.71
C LEU A 604 18.75 19.69 20.42
N GLY A 605 18.61 21.01 20.42
CA GLY A 605 18.95 21.87 19.29
C GLY A 605 20.40 21.72 18.83
N LYS A 606 21.34 21.60 19.77
CA LYS A 606 22.76 21.33 19.44
C LYS A 606 22.93 19.94 18.76
N LYS A 607 22.13 18.94 19.15
CA LYS A 607 22.18 17.62 18.52
C LYS A 607 21.56 17.65 17.13
N LEU A 608 20.46 18.37 16.95
CA LEU A 608 19.76 18.53 15.68
C LEU A 608 20.62 19.25 14.61
N THR A 609 21.54 20.11 15.05
CA THR A 609 22.42 20.89 14.14
C THR A 609 23.79 20.23 13.98
N HIS A 610 24.06 19.14 14.68
CA HIS A 610 25.32 18.42 14.54
C HIS A 610 25.45 17.77 13.17
N VAL A 611 26.49 18.12 12.46
CA VAL A 611 26.87 17.51 11.18
C VAL A 611 28.12 16.67 11.41
N PRO A 612 28.16 15.38 11.03
CA PRO A 612 29.34 14.54 11.24
C PRO A 612 30.61 15.09 10.57
N GLU A 613 31.76 14.80 11.15
CA GLU A 613 33.04 15.21 10.58
C GLU A 613 33.24 14.62 9.18
N GLY A 614 33.74 15.45 8.26
CA GLY A 614 33.92 15.03 6.87
C GLY A 614 32.67 15.03 6.00
N PHE A 615 31.47 15.21 6.58
CA PHE A 615 30.18 15.27 5.85
C PHE A 615 30.01 16.65 5.21
N SER A 616 29.84 16.68 3.89
CA SER A 616 29.67 17.92 3.11
C SER A 616 28.20 18.16 2.79
N VAL A 617 27.65 19.22 3.38
CA VAL A 617 26.22 19.58 3.18
C VAL A 617 26.10 20.63 2.06
N GLN A 618 25.04 20.56 1.26
CA GLN A 618 24.73 21.54 0.22
C GLN A 618 24.58 22.94 0.83
N ARG A 619 25.06 23.98 0.11
CA ARG A 619 25.19 25.35 0.63
C ARG A 619 23.92 25.95 1.25
N GLN A 620 22.75 25.74 0.61
CA GLN A 620 21.47 26.25 1.13
C GLN A 620 21.06 25.51 2.40
N VAL A 621 21.27 24.21 2.44
CA VAL A 621 20.97 23.37 3.60
C VAL A 621 21.93 23.70 4.76
N SER A 622 23.22 23.94 4.47
CA SER A 622 24.20 24.41 5.46
C SER A 622 23.76 25.71 6.12
N LYS A 623 23.16 26.63 5.34
CA LYS A 623 22.59 27.86 5.90
C LYS A 623 21.41 27.56 6.86
N ILE A 624 20.54 26.64 6.50
CA ILE A 624 19.40 26.25 7.37
C ILE A 624 19.92 25.67 8.69
N VAL A 625 20.94 24.80 8.65
CA VAL A 625 21.59 24.27 9.85
C VAL A 625 22.16 25.37 10.71
N SER A 626 22.93 26.33 10.12
CA SER A 626 23.52 27.48 10.84
C SER A 626 22.45 28.41 11.43
N ASP A 627 21.32 28.61 10.72
CA ASP A 627 20.24 29.45 11.27
C ASP A 627 19.53 28.72 12.41
N ARG A 628 19.40 27.40 12.38
CA ARG A 628 18.90 26.59 13.51
C ARG A 628 19.81 26.64 14.73
N GLU A 629 21.12 26.74 14.55
CA GLU A 629 22.05 26.97 15.67
C GLU A 629 21.77 28.31 16.36
N LYS A 630 21.55 29.39 15.58
CA LYS A 630 21.18 30.70 16.10
C LYS A 630 19.82 30.69 16.79
N MET A 631 18.83 29.98 16.23
CA MET A 631 17.52 29.79 16.86
C MET A 631 17.66 29.05 18.20
N THR A 632 18.47 28.00 18.24
CA THR A 632 18.79 27.26 19.49
C THR A 632 19.44 28.13 20.56
N ALA A 633 20.28 29.09 20.14
CA ALA A 633 20.92 30.04 21.05
C ALA A 633 20.00 31.20 21.47
N GLY A 634 18.82 31.36 20.87
CA GLY A 634 17.90 32.50 21.04
C GLY A 634 18.35 33.76 20.34
N ALA A 635 19.32 33.66 19.41
CA ALA A 635 19.85 34.79 18.64
C ALA A 635 19.02 35.09 17.38
N LEU A 636 18.08 34.19 17.03
CA LEU A 636 17.15 34.31 15.92
C LEU A 636 15.80 33.77 16.36
N PRO A 637 14.69 34.43 16.02
CA PRO A 637 13.36 33.87 16.19
C PRO A 637 13.24 32.52 15.49
N ILE A 638 12.51 31.58 16.07
CA ILE A 638 12.31 30.27 15.48
C ILE A 638 11.34 30.34 14.31
N ASN A 639 11.63 29.55 13.28
CA ASN A 639 10.75 29.35 12.14
C ASN A 639 9.99 28.03 12.24
N TRP A 640 9.05 27.79 11.32
CA TRP A 640 8.22 26.59 11.29
C TRP A 640 9.04 25.30 11.31
N GLY A 641 10.02 25.16 10.39
CA GLY A 641 10.81 23.94 10.27
C GLY A 641 11.60 23.62 11.56
N TYR A 642 12.06 24.64 12.29
CA TYR A 642 12.68 24.44 13.59
C TYR A 642 11.67 23.98 14.65
N GLY A 643 10.51 24.64 14.73
CA GLY A 643 9.43 24.27 15.67
C GLY A 643 8.97 22.83 15.49
N GLU A 644 8.77 22.43 14.25
CA GLU A 644 8.35 21.07 13.87
C GLU A 644 9.42 20.03 14.25
N VAL A 645 10.68 20.21 13.82
CA VAL A 645 11.77 19.25 14.10
C VAL A 645 12.09 19.19 15.59
N MET A 646 11.95 20.31 16.32
CA MET A 646 12.11 20.34 17.77
C MET A 646 11.00 19.58 18.50
N ALA A 647 9.76 19.61 17.97
CA ALA A 647 8.67 18.78 18.51
C ALA A 647 9.05 17.30 18.42
N TYR A 648 9.56 16.86 17.28
CA TYR A 648 10.05 15.48 17.09
C TYR A 648 11.19 15.13 18.06
N ALA A 649 12.21 15.96 18.14
CA ALA A 649 13.35 15.73 19.02
C ALA A 649 12.95 15.60 20.50
N THR A 650 12.02 16.45 20.95
CA THR A 650 11.54 16.41 22.33
C THR A 650 10.68 15.18 22.62
N LEU A 651 9.85 14.73 21.68
CA LEU A 651 9.04 13.51 21.81
C LEU A 651 9.93 12.26 21.86
N LEU A 652 10.95 12.17 20.98
CA LEU A 652 11.93 11.09 21.02
C LEU A 652 12.68 11.04 22.35
N ASN A 653 13.13 12.20 22.85
CA ASN A 653 13.80 12.29 24.14
C ASN A 653 12.88 11.90 25.33
N GLU A 654 11.57 11.97 25.15
CA GLU A 654 10.55 11.58 26.13
C GLU A 654 10.03 10.13 25.94
N GLY A 655 10.63 9.38 25.00
CA GLY A 655 10.33 7.96 24.81
C GLY A 655 9.18 7.66 23.84
N HIS A 656 8.79 8.60 22.99
CA HIS A 656 7.75 8.40 22.00
C HIS A 656 8.35 8.12 20.61
N PRO A 657 8.07 6.96 19.98
CA PRO A 657 8.51 6.67 18.63
C PRO A 657 7.79 7.57 17.63
N ILE A 658 8.47 7.84 16.52
CA ILE A 658 7.93 8.72 15.47
C ILE A 658 8.12 8.04 14.12
N ARG A 659 7.04 8.02 13.34
CA ARG A 659 7.05 7.59 11.95
C ARG A 659 6.43 8.68 11.07
N ILE A 660 7.16 9.09 10.04
CA ILE A 660 6.73 10.13 9.08
C ILE A 660 6.87 9.55 7.69
N THR A 661 5.79 9.57 6.92
CA THR A 661 5.78 9.11 5.53
C THR A 661 5.02 10.09 4.64
N GLY A 662 5.29 10.01 3.35
CA GLY A 662 4.71 10.86 2.32
C GLY A 662 5.74 11.21 1.27
N GLN A 663 5.33 11.93 0.25
CA GLN A 663 6.23 12.32 -0.83
C GLN A 663 7.14 13.46 -0.38
N ASP A 664 8.45 13.36 -0.61
CA ASP A 664 9.47 14.37 -0.25
C ASP A 664 9.57 14.70 1.26
N VAL A 665 9.12 13.85 2.17
CA VAL A 665 9.06 14.17 3.61
C VAL A 665 10.44 14.33 4.26
N GLY A 666 11.46 13.66 3.76
CA GLY A 666 12.83 13.78 4.28
C GLY A 666 13.37 15.21 4.22
N ARG A 667 13.07 15.90 3.14
CA ARG A 667 13.40 17.32 2.91
C ARG A 667 12.25 18.24 3.36
N GLY A 668 11.02 17.78 3.25
CA GLY A 668 9.79 18.55 3.21
C GLY A 668 9.56 19.14 1.81
N THR A 669 8.35 19.04 1.25
CA THR A 669 8.02 19.49 -0.11
C THR A 669 8.52 20.93 -0.37
N PHE A 670 8.40 21.81 0.63
CA PHE A 670 8.82 23.21 0.53
C PHE A 670 10.23 23.47 1.09
N SER A 671 11.08 22.43 1.18
CA SER A 671 12.47 22.56 1.67
C SER A 671 12.57 23.21 3.06
N HIS A 672 11.68 22.84 3.98
CA HIS A 672 11.59 23.42 5.32
C HIS A 672 12.09 22.47 6.42
N ARG A 673 11.93 21.17 6.24
CA ARG A 673 12.23 20.14 7.26
C ARG A 673 13.70 19.76 7.27
N HIS A 674 14.25 19.31 6.17
CA HIS A 674 15.61 18.75 6.07
C HIS A 674 15.98 17.87 7.26
N ALA A 675 15.13 16.88 7.55
CA ALA A 675 15.41 15.88 8.58
C ALA A 675 16.48 14.89 8.09
N VAL A 676 16.55 14.66 6.79
CA VAL A 676 17.59 13.86 6.13
C VAL A 676 18.59 14.80 5.45
N LEU A 677 19.85 14.74 5.85
CA LEU A 677 20.94 15.43 5.21
C LEU A 677 21.68 14.49 4.25
N HIS A 678 22.11 15.02 3.11
CA HIS A 678 22.81 14.27 2.07
C HIS A 678 24.25 14.76 1.91
N ASN A 679 25.20 13.85 1.98
CA ASN A 679 26.61 14.15 1.76
C ASN A 679 26.88 14.43 0.28
N GLN A 680 27.40 15.58 -0.04
CA GLN A 680 27.66 15.99 -1.43
C GLN A 680 28.86 15.25 -2.07
N LYS A 681 29.60 14.43 -1.32
CA LYS A 681 30.76 13.69 -1.81
C LYS A 681 30.41 12.27 -2.27
N ASP A 682 29.56 11.59 -1.52
CA ASP A 682 29.28 10.16 -1.69
C ASP A 682 27.79 9.79 -1.62
N GLY A 683 26.92 10.80 -1.39
CA GLY A 683 25.46 10.59 -1.26
C GLY A 683 25.03 9.96 0.07
N ALA A 684 25.92 9.75 1.02
CA ALA A 684 25.56 9.20 2.32
C ALA A 684 24.54 10.09 3.05
N HIS A 685 23.68 9.47 3.86
CA HIS A 685 22.64 10.16 4.59
C HIS A 685 23.00 10.32 6.06
N HIS A 686 22.57 11.44 6.66
CA HIS A 686 22.62 11.68 8.10
C HIS A 686 21.28 12.18 8.61
N ILE A 687 20.75 11.52 9.63
CA ILE A 687 19.47 11.85 10.26
C ILE A 687 19.74 12.15 11.74
N ALA A 688 19.86 13.43 12.09
CA ALA A 688 20.18 13.85 13.46
C ALA A 688 19.13 13.38 14.48
N LEU A 689 17.86 13.21 14.06
CA LEU A 689 16.76 12.74 14.89
C LEU A 689 16.92 11.25 15.34
N GLU A 690 17.75 10.47 14.68
CA GLU A 690 18.08 9.10 15.11
C GLU A 690 19.10 9.08 16.28
N HIS A 691 19.68 10.25 16.63
CA HIS A 691 20.79 10.38 17.59
C HIS A 691 20.49 11.37 18.74
N ILE A 692 19.22 11.57 19.07
CA ILE A 692 18.78 12.51 20.11
C ILE A 692 19.10 12.02 21.53
N ALA A 693 18.93 10.72 21.80
CA ALA A 693 19.24 10.12 23.09
C ALA A 693 19.81 8.70 22.88
N GLU A 694 20.56 8.17 23.88
CA GLU A 694 21.20 6.85 23.76
C GLU A 694 20.19 5.71 23.62
N ASN A 695 19.07 5.75 24.36
CA ASN A 695 18.04 4.72 24.36
C ASN A 695 16.71 5.26 23.85
N GLN A 696 16.77 6.13 22.84
CA GLN A 696 15.54 6.65 22.24
C GLN A 696 14.78 5.58 21.46
N PRO A 697 13.46 5.73 21.34
CA PRO A 697 12.68 4.93 20.40
C PRO A 697 13.04 5.27 18.97
N LYS A 698 12.59 4.45 18.02
CA LYS A 698 12.86 4.65 16.60
C LYS A 698 12.29 5.98 16.10
N PHE A 699 13.09 6.65 15.29
CA PHE A 699 12.66 7.69 14.37
C PHE A 699 12.68 7.11 12.95
N GLU A 700 11.55 7.10 12.30
CA GLU A 700 11.41 6.59 10.94
C GLU A 700 10.89 7.73 10.04
N ILE A 701 11.58 7.99 8.96
CA ILE A 701 11.17 8.95 7.93
C ILE A 701 11.44 8.37 6.55
N TYR A 702 10.38 8.25 5.74
CA TYR A 702 10.45 7.62 4.43
C TYR A 702 9.71 8.44 3.39
N ASP A 703 10.42 8.82 2.34
CA ASP A 703 9.78 9.30 1.12
C ASP A 703 9.00 8.12 0.52
N SER A 704 7.69 8.29 0.37
CA SER A 704 6.81 7.25 -0.15
C SER A 704 6.88 7.15 -1.68
N LEU A 705 6.37 6.05 -2.22
CA LEU A 705 6.01 5.99 -3.63
C LEU A 705 4.89 7.00 -3.93
N LEU A 706 4.64 7.28 -5.21
CA LEU A 706 3.57 8.16 -5.68
C LEU A 706 2.21 7.46 -5.57
N SER A 707 1.73 7.34 -4.35
CA SER A 707 0.41 6.82 -4.01
C SER A 707 -0.08 7.54 -2.76
N GLU A 708 -1.29 7.98 -2.75
CA GLU A 708 -1.98 8.53 -1.57
C GLU A 708 -2.82 7.46 -0.90
N GLU A 709 -3.54 6.64 -1.68
CA GLU A 709 -4.53 5.70 -1.17
C GLU A 709 -3.90 4.58 -0.34
N ALA A 710 -3.01 3.79 -0.93
CA ALA A 710 -2.38 2.68 -0.22
C ALA A 710 -1.46 3.16 0.91
N VAL A 711 -0.75 4.28 0.71
CA VAL A 711 0.17 4.83 1.71
C VAL A 711 -0.60 5.33 2.93
N MET A 712 -1.68 6.11 2.75
CA MET A 712 -2.50 6.57 3.88
C MET A 712 -3.19 5.40 4.59
N ALA A 713 -3.67 4.40 3.85
CA ALA A 713 -4.28 3.21 4.42
C ALA A 713 -3.27 2.40 5.26
N PHE A 714 -2.03 2.28 4.79
CA PHE A 714 -0.94 1.65 5.55
C PHE A 714 -0.66 2.40 6.85
N GLU A 715 -0.51 3.73 6.79
CA GLU A 715 -0.24 4.54 7.98
C GLU A 715 -1.42 4.56 8.95
N TYR A 716 -2.65 4.48 8.47
CA TYR A 716 -3.81 4.23 9.32
C TYR A 716 -3.67 2.89 10.05
N GLY A 717 -3.40 1.81 9.33
CA GLY A 717 -3.17 0.48 9.92
C GLY A 717 -2.03 0.47 10.93
N TYR A 718 -0.92 1.12 10.62
CA TYR A 718 0.22 1.31 11.53
C TYR A 718 -0.22 2.04 12.81
N SER A 719 -0.90 3.16 12.66
CA SER A 719 -1.36 4.00 13.76
C SER A 719 -2.32 3.28 14.72
N THR A 720 -3.23 2.43 14.19
CA THR A 720 -4.14 1.63 15.02
C THR A 720 -3.41 0.61 15.91
N THR A 721 -2.13 0.39 15.67
CA THR A 721 -1.31 -0.62 16.35
C THR A 721 -0.15 0.00 17.13
N ALA A 722 0.08 1.31 17.00
CA ALA A 722 1.14 2.07 17.65
C ALA A 722 0.59 3.26 18.49
N PRO A 723 -0.18 3.03 19.56
CA PRO A 723 -0.90 4.09 20.28
C PRO A 723 0.01 5.09 21.01
N ASN A 724 1.25 4.71 21.33
CA ASN A 724 2.20 5.54 22.07
C ASN A 724 3.12 6.40 21.18
N GLY A 725 3.01 6.26 19.85
CA GLY A 725 3.84 6.95 18.87
C GLY A 725 3.13 8.09 18.16
N LEU A 726 3.92 8.91 17.47
CA LEU A 726 3.45 9.88 16.50
C LEU A 726 3.59 9.26 15.10
N VAL A 727 2.47 8.98 14.46
CA VAL A 727 2.40 8.50 13.09
C VAL A 727 1.90 9.64 12.21
N VAL A 728 2.65 10.01 11.20
CA VAL A 728 2.38 11.16 10.32
C VAL A 728 2.37 10.70 8.87
N TRP A 729 1.34 11.07 8.15
CA TRP A 729 1.31 11.10 6.70
C TRP A 729 1.25 12.55 6.21
N GLU A 730 2.19 12.95 5.35
CA GLU A 730 2.21 14.28 4.75
C GLU A 730 1.90 14.20 3.26
N ALA A 731 0.88 14.93 2.84
CA ALA A 731 0.60 15.12 1.42
C ALA A 731 1.65 16.05 0.81
N GLN A 732 2.01 15.86 -0.46
CA GLN A 732 2.89 16.79 -1.16
C GLN A 732 2.23 18.18 -1.26
N PHE A 733 0.97 18.21 -1.66
CA PHE A 733 0.01 19.30 -1.45
C PHE A 733 -1.24 18.71 -0.82
N GLY A 734 -1.89 19.47 0.07
CA GLY A 734 -3.12 19.01 0.71
C GLY A 734 -4.24 18.67 -0.28
N ASP A 735 -4.20 19.29 -1.45
CA ASP A 735 -5.10 19.02 -2.59
C ASP A 735 -5.13 17.52 -2.96
N PHE A 736 -4.00 16.82 -2.84
CA PHE A 736 -3.88 15.42 -3.25
C PHE A 736 -4.41 14.42 -2.21
N ALA A 737 -4.78 14.87 -1.02
CA ALA A 737 -5.40 14.00 -0.01
C ALA A 737 -6.70 13.34 -0.52
N ASN A 738 -7.37 13.93 -1.50
CA ASN A 738 -8.55 13.35 -2.13
C ASN A 738 -8.27 12.04 -2.91
N GLY A 739 -7.03 11.77 -3.28
CA GLY A 739 -6.61 10.47 -3.83
C GLY A 739 -6.78 9.32 -2.83
N ALA A 740 -6.84 9.63 -1.53
CA ALA A 740 -7.10 8.68 -0.44
C ALA A 740 -8.46 8.89 0.23
N GLN A 741 -9.45 9.46 -0.47
CA GLN A 741 -10.74 9.82 0.13
C GLN A 741 -11.45 8.62 0.77
N VAL A 742 -11.35 7.44 0.18
CA VAL A 742 -11.94 6.22 0.73
C VAL A 742 -11.35 5.87 2.11
N VAL A 743 -10.07 6.11 2.33
CA VAL A 743 -9.42 5.90 3.64
C VAL A 743 -9.91 6.91 4.65
N ILE A 744 -10.05 8.17 4.23
CA ILE A 744 -10.58 9.25 5.07
C ILE A 744 -12.00 8.92 5.52
N ASP A 745 -12.90 8.55 4.59
CA ASP A 745 -14.31 8.33 4.87
C ASP A 745 -14.56 7.02 5.63
N GLN A 746 -13.92 5.93 5.22
CA GLN A 746 -14.25 4.61 5.72
C GLN A 746 -13.49 4.21 6.98
N PHE A 747 -12.30 4.76 7.20
CA PHE A 747 -11.44 4.39 8.32
C PHE A 747 -11.18 5.57 9.26
N LEU A 748 -10.59 6.64 8.77
CA LEU A 748 -10.08 7.73 9.60
C LEU A 748 -11.20 8.43 10.40
N THR A 749 -12.29 8.80 9.73
CA THR A 749 -13.37 9.60 10.33
C THR A 749 -14.49 8.78 10.95
N SER A 750 -14.67 7.52 10.50
CA SER A 750 -15.80 6.69 10.93
C SER A 750 -15.41 5.39 11.65
N GLY A 751 -14.14 5.00 11.62
CA GLY A 751 -13.71 3.72 12.17
C GLY A 751 -13.91 3.55 13.66
N GLU A 752 -13.74 4.60 14.45
CA GLU A 752 -14.01 4.57 15.87
C GLU A 752 -15.49 4.34 16.17
N HIS A 753 -16.37 5.07 15.48
CA HIS A 753 -17.80 5.02 15.75
C HIS A 753 -18.46 3.72 15.25
N LYS A 754 -18.00 3.20 14.11
CA LYS A 754 -18.50 1.92 13.57
C LYS A 754 -17.95 0.71 14.30
N TRP A 755 -16.67 0.73 14.66
CA TRP A 755 -15.91 -0.47 15.06
C TRP A 755 -15.23 -0.34 16.43
N GLY A 756 -15.35 0.80 17.10
CA GLY A 756 -14.57 1.10 18.30
C GLY A 756 -13.05 1.18 18.05
N ARG A 757 -12.63 1.37 16.80
CA ARG A 757 -11.22 1.32 16.41
C ARG A 757 -10.58 2.69 16.52
N LEU A 758 -9.74 2.87 17.54
CA LEU A 758 -9.02 4.12 17.77
C LEU A 758 -7.83 4.28 16.80
N CYS A 759 -7.55 5.53 16.44
CA CYS A 759 -6.45 5.90 15.55
C CYS A 759 -5.85 7.23 16.03
N GLY A 760 -4.53 7.35 15.97
CA GLY A 760 -3.80 8.59 16.29
C GLY A 760 -3.08 9.18 15.08
N LEU A 761 -3.41 8.77 13.85
CA LEU A 761 -2.78 9.26 12.63
C LEU A 761 -2.88 10.78 12.52
N THR A 762 -1.76 11.41 12.18
CA THR A 762 -1.68 12.85 11.89
C THR A 762 -1.51 13.05 10.39
N LEU A 763 -2.41 13.80 9.78
CA LEU A 763 -2.28 14.26 8.40
C LEU A 763 -1.69 15.66 8.39
N LEU A 764 -0.58 15.87 7.67
CA LEU A 764 -0.03 17.20 7.38
C LEU A 764 -0.41 17.56 5.95
N LEU A 765 -1.26 18.58 5.80
CA LEU A 765 -1.88 18.93 4.52
C LEU A 765 -1.52 20.36 4.15
N PRO A 766 -0.49 20.57 3.29
CA PRO A 766 -0.13 21.91 2.82
C PRO A 766 -1.28 22.61 2.12
N HIS A 767 -1.61 23.82 2.60
CA HIS A 767 -2.75 24.60 2.15
C HIS A 767 -2.40 26.08 2.17
N GLY A 768 -2.96 26.84 1.25
CA GLY A 768 -2.82 28.30 1.18
C GLY A 768 -3.05 28.81 -0.24
N TYR A 769 -3.75 29.91 -0.34
CA TYR A 769 -4.09 30.60 -1.58
C TYR A 769 -2.94 31.56 -1.93
N GLU A 770 -2.13 31.17 -2.92
CA GLU A 770 -0.87 31.84 -3.28
C GLU A 770 -0.70 32.01 -4.81
N GLY A 771 -1.84 31.95 -5.54
CA GLY A 771 -1.84 32.10 -6.99
C GLY A 771 -1.25 30.90 -7.74
N GLN A 772 -1.21 29.72 -7.13
CA GLN A 772 -0.65 28.48 -7.71
C GLN A 772 -1.70 27.63 -8.43
N GLY A 773 -2.89 28.19 -8.67
CA GLY A 773 -3.97 27.51 -9.37
C GLY A 773 -4.82 26.57 -8.50
N PRO A 774 -5.82 25.90 -9.11
CA PRO A 774 -6.85 25.17 -8.38
C PRO A 774 -6.40 23.87 -7.72
N GLU A 775 -5.24 23.32 -8.10
CA GLU A 775 -4.77 22.00 -7.62
C GLU A 775 -3.57 22.09 -6.66
N HIS A 776 -3.18 23.30 -6.26
CA HIS A 776 -2.06 23.55 -5.37
C HIS A 776 -2.39 24.60 -4.30
N SER A 777 -3.66 24.74 -3.96
CA SER A 777 -4.15 25.79 -3.06
C SER A 777 -4.93 25.25 -1.88
N SER A 778 -5.78 24.24 -2.06
CA SER A 778 -6.75 23.82 -1.06
C SER A 778 -6.63 22.36 -0.65
N ALA A 779 -6.33 22.11 0.61
CA ALA A 779 -6.50 20.80 1.24
C ALA A 779 -7.98 20.38 1.40
N ARG A 780 -8.92 21.22 0.94
CA ARG A 780 -10.38 21.01 1.03
C ARG A 780 -10.83 20.74 2.46
N LEU A 781 -10.42 21.64 3.36
CA LEU A 781 -10.69 21.52 4.80
C LEU A 781 -12.21 21.42 5.12
N GLU A 782 -13.07 21.97 4.27
CA GLU A 782 -14.51 21.85 4.35
C GLU A 782 -15.01 20.41 4.33
N ARG A 783 -14.34 19.50 3.61
CA ARG A 783 -14.69 18.08 3.57
C ARG A 783 -14.40 17.39 4.91
N PHE A 784 -13.28 17.69 5.54
CA PHE A 784 -12.97 17.20 6.88
C PHE A 784 -13.95 17.74 7.92
N LEU A 785 -14.30 19.03 7.84
CA LEU A 785 -15.29 19.65 8.73
C LEU A 785 -16.69 19.04 8.54
N GLN A 786 -17.07 18.71 7.31
CA GLN A 786 -18.34 18.05 7.03
C GLN A 786 -18.38 16.63 7.62
N LEU A 787 -17.25 15.92 7.65
CA LEU A 787 -17.11 14.57 8.24
C LEU A 787 -16.95 14.59 9.77
N SER A 788 -16.84 15.77 10.37
CA SER A 788 -16.59 15.96 11.80
C SER A 788 -17.88 15.84 12.62
N ALA A 789 -17.93 14.85 13.50
CA ALA A 789 -19.03 14.66 14.46
C ALA A 789 -18.52 13.88 15.69
N GLU A 790 -19.17 14.06 16.83
CA GLU A 790 -18.94 13.26 18.05
C GLU A 790 -17.46 13.19 18.49
N HIS A 791 -16.73 14.26 18.20
CA HIS A 791 -15.28 14.38 18.47
C HIS A 791 -14.42 13.29 17.82
N ASN A 792 -14.83 12.83 16.64
CA ASN A 792 -14.15 11.74 15.90
C ASN A 792 -12.74 12.10 15.43
N ILE A 793 -12.52 13.33 15.00
CA ILE A 793 -11.22 13.84 14.50
C ILE A 793 -10.92 15.21 15.11
N GLN A 794 -9.73 15.73 14.84
CA GLN A 794 -9.32 17.10 15.14
C GLN A 794 -8.94 17.80 13.84
N VAL A 795 -9.42 19.03 13.59
CA VAL A 795 -9.03 19.85 12.45
C VAL A 795 -8.38 21.12 12.99
N CYS A 796 -7.08 21.27 12.75
CA CYS A 796 -6.25 22.36 13.25
C CYS A 796 -5.56 23.10 12.10
N VAL A 797 -5.46 24.43 12.23
CA VAL A 797 -4.80 25.33 11.26
C VAL A 797 -3.74 26.15 11.99
N PRO A 798 -2.61 25.56 12.39
CA PRO A 798 -1.56 26.27 13.13
C PRO A 798 -0.89 27.34 12.25
N THR A 799 -0.65 28.53 12.80
CA THR A 799 -0.09 29.65 12.04
C THR A 799 1.30 30.11 12.51
N THR A 800 1.81 29.55 13.61
CA THR A 800 3.13 29.92 14.14
C THR A 800 3.97 28.67 14.48
N PRO A 801 5.30 28.77 14.55
CA PRO A 801 6.20 27.69 14.96
C PRO A 801 5.90 27.10 16.33
N SER A 802 5.52 27.93 17.32
CA SER A 802 5.16 27.44 18.64
C SER A 802 3.84 26.65 18.60
N GLN A 803 2.88 27.05 17.76
CA GLN A 803 1.62 26.33 17.61
C GLN A 803 1.83 24.93 17.00
N VAL A 804 2.62 24.78 15.94
CA VAL A 804 2.92 23.44 15.41
C VAL A 804 3.68 22.59 16.42
N PHE A 805 4.65 23.16 17.14
CA PHE A 805 5.38 22.45 18.20
C PHE A 805 4.42 21.91 19.28
N HIS A 806 3.57 22.76 19.81
CA HIS A 806 2.61 22.35 20.85
C HIS A 806 1.53 21.42 20.32
N MET A 807 1.07 21.59 19.08
CA MET A 807 0.06 20.74 18.44
C MET A 807 0.56 19.29 18.31
N LEU A 808 1.75 19.09 17.74
CA LEU A 808 2.33 17.76 17.55
C LEU A 808 2.60 17.06 18.89
N ARG A 809 3.12 17.82 19.87
CA ARG A 809 3.32 17.28 21.21
C ARG A 809 2.00 16.96 21.91
N ARG A 810 0.98 17.81 21.77
CA ARG A 810 -0.37 17.57 22.28
C ARG A 810 -0.94 16.26 21.75
N GLN A 811 -0.75 15.97 20.47
CA GLN A 811 -1.27 14.75 19.82
C GLN A 811 -0.78 13.48 20.52
N VAL A 812 0.44 13.47 21.00
CA VAL A 812 1.05 12.31 21.67
C VAL A 812 0.90 12.34 23.19
N LYS A 813 1.00 13.52 23.79
CA LYS A 813 1.06 13.69 25.28
C LYS A 813 -0.29 13.58 25.97
N ARG A 814 -1.40 13.87 25.28
CA ARG A 814 -2.73 13.72 25.86
C ARG A 814 -3.09 12.23 26.01
N PRO A 815 -3.86 11.87 27.05
CA PRO A 815 -4.40 10.52 27.21
C PRO A 815 -5.59 10.27 26.26
N LEU A 816 -5.53 10.82 25.05
CA LEU A 816 -6.57 10.75 24.04
C LEU A 816 -5.92 10.54 22.68
N ARG A 817 -6.45 9.61 21.91
CA ARG A 817 -6.02 9.36 20.54
C ARG A 817 -7.18 9.55 19.60
N LYS A 818 -7.10 10.60 18.82
CA LYS A 818 -8.01 10.91 17.69
C LYS A 818 -7.15 11.30 16.50
N PRO A 819 -7.58 11.03 15.29
CA PRO A 819 -6.89 11.53 14.10
C PRO A 819 -6.75 13.05 14.13
N LEU A 820 -5.60 13.54 13.73
CA LEU A 820 -5.31 14.97 13.62
C LEU A 820 -5.17 15.36 12.16
N VAL A 821 -6.02 16.23 11.68
CA VAL A 821 -5.91 16.87 10.36
C VAL A 821 -5.29 18.25 10.59
N ALA A 822 -4.01 18.38 10.29
CA ALA A 822 -3.28 19.63 10.40
C ALA A 822 -3.17 20.28 9.02
N ILE A 823 -3.84 21.40 8.85
CA ILE A 823 -3.77 22.25 7.67
C ILE A 823 -2.50 23.08 7.77
N THR A 824 -1.44 22.65 7.10
CA THR A 824 -0.12 23.24 7.22
C THR A 824 0.11 24.34 6.18
N PRO A 825 0.91 25.37 6.49
CA PRO A 825 1.15 26.48 5.57
C PRO A 825 2.20 26.16 4.51
N LYS A 826 2.23 26.98 3.47
CA LYS A 826 3.27 27.02 2.43
C LYS A 826 4.17 28.26 2.58
N SER A 827 3.67 29.45 2.26
CA SER A 827 4.46 30.70 2.33
C SER A 827 4.82 31.11 3.77
N LEU A 828 3.99 30.79 4.76
CA LEU A 828 4.28 31.08 6.16
C LEU A 828 5.53 30.37 6.69
N LEU A 829 5.98 29.30 6.04
CA LEU A 829 7.24 28.62 6.39
C LEU A 829 8.45 29.57 6.39
N ARG A 830 8.38 30.68 5.67
CA ARG A 830 9.44 31.70 5.52
C ARG A 830 8.95 33.12 5.77
N HIS A 831 7.73 33.30 6.23
CA HIS A 831 7.16 34.62 6.46
C HIS A 831 7.80 35.27 7.70
N LYS A 832 8.17 36.54 7.58
CA LYS A 832 8.94 37.27 8.62
C LYS A 832 8.17 37.43 9.94
N GLU A 833 6.85 37.62 9.85
CA GLU A 833 5.97 37.77 11.02
C GLU A 833 5.49 36.40 11.58
N ALA A 834 5.59 35.33 10.80
CA ALA A 834 5.19 33.99 11.23
C ALA A 834 6.32 33.28 11.96
N THR A 835 6.82 33.88 13.00
CA THR A 835 7.92 33.41 13.86
C THR A 835 7.45 33.32 15.31
N SER A 836 8.18 32.57 16.12
CA SER A 836 7.98 32.48 17.56
C SER A 836 9.30 32.72 18.30
N GLU A 837 9.20 33.12 19.56
CA GLU A 837 10.37 33.18 20.43
C GLU A 837 10.68 31.79 21.01
N LEU A 838 11.90 31.53 21.36
CA LEU A 838 12.32 30.26 21.94
C LEU A 838 11.57 29.98 23.25
N ASP A 839 11.23 31.01 24.00
CA ASP A 839 10.48 30.92 25.25
C ASP A 839 9.04 30.47 25.06
N ASP A 840 8.45 30.65 23.86
CA ASP A 840 7.10 30.16 23.54
C ASP A 840 7.03 28.62 23.60
N LEU A 841 8.16 27.93 23.40
CA LEU A 841 8.25 26.46 23.54
C LEU A 841 8.38 26.00 24.99
N THR A 842 8.82 26.92 25.90
CA THR A 842 9.07 26.62 27.32
C THR A 842 7.85 26.85 28.18
N SER A 843 6.89 27.59 27.68
CA SER A 843 5.67 27.96 28.39
C SER A 843 4.44 27.76 27.50
N GLY A 844 3.27 27.61 28.09
CA GLY A 844 2.02 27.48 27.34
C GLY A 844 1.74 26.08 26.80
N THR A 845 0.75 26.02 25.91
CA THR A 845 0.25 24.84 25.23
C THR A 845 -0.24 25.26 23.86
N PHE A 846 -0.75 24.32 23.05
CA PHE A 846 -1.49 24.65 21.83
C PHE A 846 -2.72 25.49 22.17
N LYS A 847 -2.85 26.66 21.58
CA LYS A 847 -3.99 27.55 21.75
C LYS A 847 -4.96 27.34 20.60
N THR A 848 -6.17 27.03 20.92
CA THR A 848 -7.27 26.80 19.97
C THR A 848 -7.81 28.11 19.38
N VAL A 849 -7.76 29.19 20.16
CA VAL A 849 -8.03 30.58 19.77
C VAL A 849 -6.78 31.41 20.07
N LEU A 850 -6.27 32.10 19.10
CA LEU A 850 -4.99 32.82 19.19
C LEU A 850 -5.17 34.30 18.79
N PRO A 851 -5.12 35.25 19.75
CA PRO A 851 -5.15 36.68 19.46
C PRO A 851 -3.84 37.15 18.79
N GLU A 852 -3.81 38.43 18.43
CA GLU A 852 -2.58 39.09 17.93
C GLU A 852 -1.48 39.04 18.98
N LYS A 853 -0.20 39.08 18.51
CA LYS A 853 0.97 39.14 19.38
C LYS A 853 0.99 40.47 20.20
N GLU A 854 0.56 41.52 19.55
CA GLU A 854 0.43 42.88 20.15
C GLU A 854 -1.04 43.31 20.01
N PRO A 855 -1.93 42.87 20.93
CA PRO A 855 -3.34 43.10 20.79
C PRO A 855 -3.70 44.55 21.07
N SER A 856 -4.69 45.09 20.34
CA SER A 856 -5.32 46.40 20.65
C SER A 856 -5.93 46.39 22.04
N ASP A 857 -6.00 47.59 22.68
CA ASP A 857 -6.72 47.75 23.94
C ASP A 857 -8.20 47.28 23.79
N PRO A 858 -8.66 46.23 24.48
CA PRO A 858 -10.00 45.69 24.33
C PRO A 858 -11.11 46.75 24.54
N LYS A 859 -10.83 47.77 25.29
CA LYS A 859 -11.78 48.89 25.53
C LYS A 859 -11.95 49.82 24.33
N LYS A 860 -11.00 49.79 23.38
CA LYS A 860 -11.09 50.58 22.14
C LYS A 860 -11.68 49.77 20.98
N VAL A 861 -11.61 48.44 21.03
CA VAL A 861 -12.00 47.55 19.93
C VAL A 861 -13.50 47.65 19.67
N THR A 862 -13.86 48.05 18.47
CA THR A 862 -15.23 48.11 17.95
C THR A 862 -15.49 47.08 16.86
N ARG A 863 -14.43 46.55 16.22
CA ARG A 863 -14.47 45.52 15.17
C ARG A 863 -13.60 44.33 15.56
N LEU A 864 -14.18 43.14 15.44
CA LEU A 864 -13.45 41.88 15.63
C LEU A 864 -13.43 41.11 14.29
N ILE A 865 -12.26 40.79 13.78
CA ILE A 865 -12.10 39.94 12.62
C ILE A 865 -11.62 38.56 13.10
N LEU A 866 -12.48 37.56 12.91
CA LEU A 866 -12.14 36.15 13.12
C LEU A 866 -11.64 35.55 11.81
N CYS A 867 -10.57 34.81 11.83
CA CYS A 867 -10.00 34.17 10.64
C CYS A 867 -9.30 32.87 11.00
N SER A 868 -8.83 32.15 9.99
CA SER A 868 -8.00 30.96 10.14
C SER A 868 -6.92 30.94 9.07
N GLY A 869 -5.70 30.49 9.41
CA GLY A 869 -4.61 30.32 8.46
C GLY A 869 -3.92 31.62 8.05
N LYS A 870 -3.35 31.62 6.84
CA LYS A 870 -2.44 32.64 6.32
C LYS A 870 -3.04 34.04 6.21
N VAL A 871 -4.33 34.15 5.94
CA VAL A 871 -5.03 35.45 5.77
C VAL A 871 -4.84 36.40 6.96
N TYR A 872 -4.56 35.84 8.14
CA TYR A 872 -4.24 36.63 9.32
C TYR A 872 -3.12 37.65 9.07
N PHE A 873 -2.07 37.23 8.35
CA PHE A 873 -0.91 38.10 8.11
C PHE A 873 -1.23 39.24 7.12
N ASP A 874 -2.06 38.97 6.12
CA ASP A 874 -2.53 39.99 5.18
C ASP A 874 -3.42 41.02 5.90
N LEU A 875 -4.31 40.55 6.79
CA LEU A 875 -5.14 41.39 7.64
C LEU A 875 -4.29 42.22 8.62
N LEU A 876 -3.25 41.63 9.21
CA LEU A 876 -2.35 42.29 10.13
C LEU A 876 -1.55 43.41 9.43
N GLU A 877 -1.04 43.14 8.22
CA GLU A 877 -0.36 44.13 7.40
C GLU A 877 -1.27 45.34 7.09
N ARG A 878 -2.51 45.07 6.68
CA ARG A 878 -3.51 46.11 6.42
C ARG A 878 -3.85 46.90 7.68
N LYS A 879 -4.07 46.23 8.83
CA LYS A 879 -4.30 46.90 10.11
C LYS A 879 -3.19 47.86 10.49
N LYS A 880 -1.91 47.42 10.35
CA LYS A 880 -0.73 48.22 10.64
C LYS A 880 -0.62 49.42 9.69
N ALA A 881 -0.86 49.19 8.38
CA ALA A 881 -0.79 50.26 7.37
C ALA A 881 -1.85 51.36 7.58
N ASP A 882 -3.03 51.00 8.05
CA ASP A 882 -4.13 51.97 8.30
C ASP A 882 -4.21 52.45 9.76
N GLU A 883 -3.27 52.05 10.62
CA GLU A 883 -3.20 52.43 12.05
C GLU A 883 -4.48 52.16 12.80
N ARG A 884 -5.17 51.01 12.57
CA ARG A 884 -6.50 50.68 13.09
C ARG A 884 -6.45 50.10 14.49
N ASP A 885 -6.38 50.96 15.52
CA ASP A 885 -6.42 50.57 16.94
C ASP A 885 -7.79 50.08 17.42
N ASP A 886 -8.84 50.35 16.64
CA ASP A 886 -10.20 49.93 16.93
C ASP A 886 -10.58 48.51 16.41
N VAL A 887 -9.63 47.84 15.77
CA VAL A 887 -9.78 46.49 15.20
C VAL A 887 -8.97 45.48 16.01
N ALA A 888 -9.56 44.33 16.32
CA ALA A 888 -8.83 43.13 16.79
C ALA A 888 -8.94 42.02 15.74
N ILE A 889 -7.83 41.28 15.51
CA ILE A 889 -7.79 40.13 14.62
C ILE A 889 -7.47 38.89 15.44
N VAL A 890 -8.30 37.87 15.34
CA VAL A 890 -8.20 36.65 16.14
C VAL A 890 -8.25 35.42 15.22
N ARG A 891 -7.30 34.51 15.44
CA ARG A 891 -7.20 33.25 14.71
C ARG A 891 -7.92 32.14 15.44
N ILE A 892 -8.75 31.40 14.75
CA ILE A 892 -9.26 30.10 15.21
C ILE A 892 -8.30 29.03 14.69
N GLU A 893 -7.42 28.55 15.58
CA GLU A 893 -6.37 27.59 15.23
C GLU A 893 -6.84 26.12 15.29
N GLN A 894 -7.99 25.87 15.94
CA GLN A 894 -8.68 24.60 15.91
C GLN A 894 -10.12 24.82 15.45
N LEU A 895 -10.45 24.29 14.27
CA LEU A 895 -11.80 24.40 13.71
C LEU A 895 -12.73 23.29 14.21
N TYR A 896 -12.17 22.13 14.58
CA TYR A 896 -12.93 21.04 15.17
C TYR A 896 -12.07 20.21 16.16
N PRO A 897 -12.57 19.76 17.31
CA PRO A 897 -13.80 20.28 17.93
C PRO A 897 -13.74 21.79 18.13
N PHE A 898 -14.87 22.48 17.90
CA PHE A 898 -14.87 23.95 17.92
C PHE A 898 -14.65 24.49 19.35
N PRO A 899 -13.73 25.44 19.56
CA PRO A 899 -13.34 25.95 20.87
C PRO A 899 -14.31 27.04 21.37
N GLY A 900 -15.55 26.66 21.64
CA GLY A 900 -16.58 27.61 22.02
C GLY A 900 -16.27 28.38 23.30
N ASP A 901 -15.76 27.70 24.33
CA ASP A 901 -15.43 28.30 25.62
C ASP A 901 -14.29 29.34 25.50
N ASP A 902 -13.22 29.01 24.74
CA ASP A 902 -12.09 29.91 24.51
C ASP A 902 -12.53 31.16 23.72
N LEU A 903 -13.49 31.00 22.79
CA LEU A 903 -14.07 32.11 22.05
C LEU A 903 -14.98 32.96 22.95
N ASP A 904 -15.80 32.37 23.84
CA ASP A 904 -16.63 33.08 24.81
C ASP A 904 -15.77 33.90 25.80
N GLU A 905 -14.67 33.33 26.29
CA GLU A 905 -13.70 34.01 27.12
C GLU A 905 -13.12 35.25 26.41
N LEU A 906 -12.71 35.10 25.16
CA LEU A 906 -12.19 36.19 24.36
C LEU A 906 -13.25 37.28 24.13
N LEU A 907 -14.46 36.94 23.75
CA LEU A 907 -15.55 37.88 23.52
C LEU A 907 -15.88 38.69 24.77
N SER A 908 -15.78 38.05 25.94
CA SER A 908 -16.07 38.73 27.24
C SER A 908 -15.13 39.91 27.52
N GLN A 909 -13.94 39.94 26.91
CA GLN A 909 -12.96 41.03 27.07
C GLN A 909 -13.32 42.27 26.21
N HIS A 910 -14.21 42.14 25.21
CA HIS A 910 -14.48 43.14 24.18
C HIS A 910 -15.93 43.72 24.31
N SER A 911 -16.15 44.55 25.32
CA SER A 911 -17.50 45.08 25.63
C SER A 911 -18.06 46.10 24.64
N LYS A 912 -17.24 46.62 23.70
CA LYS A 912 -17.63 47.69 22.76
C LYS A 912 -17.81 47.22 21.33
N LEU A 913 -17.84 45.91 21.09
CA LEU A 913 -18.01 45.37 19.75
C LEU A 913 -19.28 45.84 19.08
N LYS A 914 -19.13 46.26 17.81
CA LYS A 914 -20.22 46.64 16.91
C LYS A 914 -20.26 45.75 15.67
N HIS A 915 -19.09 45.29 15.21
CA HIS A 915 -18.91 44.47 14.01
C HIS A 915 -18.09 43.24 14.33
N VAL A 916 -18.54 42.08 13.84
CA VAL A 916 -17.78 40.83 13.87
C VAL A 916 -17.82 40.20 12.49
N VAL A 917 -16.67 39.93 11.97
CA VAL A 917 -16.45 39.45 10.60
C VAL A 917 -15.69 38.13 10.64
N TRP A 918 -16.17 37.14 9.92
CA TRP A 918 -15.34 35.96 9.55
C TRP A 918 -14.67 36.26 8.23
N CYS A 919 -13.35 36.16 8.19
CA CYS A 919 -12.55 36.32 6.98
C CYS A 919 -11.83 34.99 6.64
N GLN A 920 -12.01 34.52 5.42
CA GLN A 920 -11.30 33.35 4.89
C GLN A 920 -10.83 33.56 3.46
N GLU A 921 -9.80 32.82 3.04
CA GLU A 921 -9.24 32.87 1.67
C GLU A 921 -10.02 31.97 0.70
N GLU A 922 -10.60 30.89 1.19
CA GLU A 922 -11.36 29.95 0.40
C GLU A 922 -12.66 30.59 -0.11
N PRO A 923 -13.17 30.13 -1.27
CA PRO A 923 -14.50 30.53 -1.74
C PRO A 923 -15.60 30.28 -0.70
N MET A 924 -16.67 31.05 -0.74
CA MET A 924 -17.75 31.00 0.26
C MET A 924 -18.32 29.61 0.49
N ASN A 925 -18.43 28.79 -0.57
CA ASN A 925 -18.93 27.41 -0.50
C ASN A 925 -17.88 26.39 -0.02
N GLN A 926 -16.67 26.84 0.26
CA GLN A 926 -15.52 26.04 0.70
C GLN A 926 -14.97 26.62 2.01
N GLY A 927 -13.89 26.03 2.53
CA GLY A 927 -13.32 26.49 3.78
C GLY A 927 -14.19 26.23 5.00
N ALA A 928 -14.02 27.03 6.04
CA ALA A 928 -14.69 26.81 7.32
C ALA A 928 -16.09 27.46 7.44
N TRP A 929 -16.45 28.37 6.54
CA TRP A 929 -17.64 29.20 6.72
C TRP A 929 -18.90 28.40 6.99
N TYR A 930 -19.29 27.50 6.10
CA TYR A 930 -20.56 26.78 6.26
C TYR A 930 -20.59 25.84 7.46
N CYS A 931 -19.47 25.22 7.77
CA CYS A 931 -19.42 24.25 8.88
C CYS A 931 -19.21 24.90 10.25
N SER A 932 -18.63 26.11 10.32
CA SER A 932 -18.25 26.72 11.60
C SER A 932 -19.08 27.94 11.99
N GLN A 933 -19.80 28.62 11.04
CA GLN A 933 -20.53 29.86 11.32
C GLN A 933 -21.57 29.73 12.45
N HIS A 934 -22.25 28.59 12.56
CA HIS A 934 -23.27 28.38 13.59
C HIS A 934 -22.65 28.36 14.99
N HIS A 935 -21.45 27.82 15.19
CA HIS A 935 -20.71 27.86 16.44
C HIS A 935 -20.35 29.31 16.82
N MET A 936 -19.83 30.08 15.87
CA MET A 936 -19.47 31.47 16.07
C MET A 936 -20.71 32.33 16.34
N ARG A 937 -21.79 32.14 15.61
CA ARG A 937 -23.08 32.84 15.85
C ARG A 937 -23.67 32.55 17.23
N ASN A 938 -23.58 31.29 17.67
CA ASN A 938 -24.01 30.89 19.00
C ASN A 938 -23.17 31.58 20.09
N ALA A 939 -21.86 31.65 19.96
CA ALA A 939 -20.99 32.39 20.88
C ALA A 939 -21.32 33.89 20.90
N LEU A 940 -21.48 34.50 19.74
CA LEU A 940 -21.88 35.91 19.63
C LEU A 940 -23.24 36.18 20.28
N HIS A 941 -24.23 35.34 20.04
CA HIS A 941 -25.57 35.49 20.62
C HIS A 941 -25.55 35.38 22.15
N ARG A 942 -24.73 34.48 22.72
CA ARG A 942 -24.54 34.42 24.18
C ARG A 942 -23.92 35.71 24.74
N HIS A 943 -22.96 36.28 24.00
CA HIS A 943 -22.28 37.50 24.42
C HIS A 943 -23.16 38.76 24.24
N ASN A 944 -23.68 38.94 23.01
CA ASN A 944 -24.57 40.08 22.70
C ASN A 944 -25.51 39.72 21.54
N PRO A 945 -26.83 39.50 21.79
CA PRO A 945 -27.79 39.11 20.75
C PRO A 945 -27.96 40.08 19.58
N LYS A 946 -27.41 41.30 19.69
CA LYS A 946 -27.47 42.33 18.64
C LYS A 946 -26.30 42.24 17.66
N LEU A 947 -25.29 41.45 17.97
CA LEU A 947 -24.14 41.25 17.07
C LEU A 947 -24.48 40.22 16.00
N TYR A 948 -24.14 40.55 14.77
CA TYR A 948 -24.25 39.63 13.62
C TYR A 948 -22.89 39.30 13.10
N LEU A 949 -22.70 38.02 12.74
CA LEU A 949 -21.48 37.57 12.04
C LEU A 949 -21.61 37.91 10.57
N GLN A 950 -20.70 38.74 10.09
CA GLN A 950 -20.53 39.12 8.69
C GLN A 950 -19.49 38.19 8.02
N TYR A 951 -19.48 38.17 6.69
CA TYR A 951 -18.56 37.34 5.90
C TYR A 951 -17.69 38.20 4.97
N ALA A 952 -16.38 37.98 4.98
CA ALA A 952 -15.45 38.54 4.03
C ALA A 952 -14.62 37.36 3.40
N GLY A 953 -14.63 37.22 2.11
CA GLY A 953 -13.96 36.14 1.41
C GLY A 953 -14.27 36.17 -0.08
N ARG A 954 -13.79 35.14 -0.79
CA ARG A 954 -14.09 34.96 -2.21
C ARG A 954 -15.53 34.55 -2.42
N ASP A 955 -16.08 34.90 -3.56
CA ASP A 955 -17.41 34.43 -3.99
C ASP A 955 -17.40 32.90 -4.14
N ALA A 956 -18.60 32.30 -4.10
CA ALA A 956 -18.74 30.86 -4.30
C ALA A 956 -18.20 30.44 -5.67
N SER A 957 -17.42 29.37 -5.71
CA SER A 957 -16.76 28.89 -6.91
C SER A 957 -16.78 27.36 -6.99
N ALA A 958 -16.92 26.83 -8.21
CA ALA A 958 -16.81 25.40 -8.47
C ALA A 958 -15.34 24.92 -8.41
N ALA A 959 -14.39 25.78 -8.79
CA ALA A 959 -12.97 25.51 -8.64
C ALA A 959 -12.47 25.94 -7.25
N PRO A 960 -11.48 25.24 -6.67
CA PRO A 960 -10.91 25.65 -5.38
C PRO A 960 -10.27 27.04 -5.41
N ALA A 961 -9.55 27.37 -6.50
CA ALA A 961 -8.85 28.64 -6.67
C ALA A 961 -8.83 29.05 -8.15
N CYS A 962 -8.59 30.35 -8.40
CA CYS A 962 -8.39 30.85 -9.76
C CYS A 962 -7.03 30.41 -10.33
N GLY A 963 -6.96 30.26 -11.66
CA GLY A 963 -5.75 29.84 -12.38
C GLY A 963 -4.75 30.96 -12.70
N HIS A 964 -5.15 32.23 -12.51
CA HIS A 964 -4.34 33.39 -12.89
C HIS A 964 -3.90 34.20 -11.69
N MET A 965 -2.60 34.48 -11.59
CA MET A 965 -2.00 35.24 -10.49
C MET A 965 -2.62 36.65 -10.37
N SER A 966 -2.91 37.34 -11.47
CA SER A 966 -3.53 38.68 -11.44
C SER A 966 -4.90 38.67 -10.77
N VAL A 967 -5.73 37.68 -11.10
CA VAL A 967 -7.05 37.50 -10.50
C VAL A 967 -6.93 37.16 -9.01
N HIS A 968 -5.99 36.28 -8.67
CA HIS A 968 -5.70 35.96 -7.27
C HIS A 968 -5.34 37.21 -6.45
N ILE A 969 -4.47 38.07 -6.95
CA ILE A 969 -4.05 39.30 -6.24
C ILE A 969 -5.24 40.24 -6.06
N GLU A 970 -6.09 40.40 -7.07
CA GLU A 970 -7.29 41.24 -7.01
C GLU A 970 -8.29 40.73 -5.98
N GLU A 971 -8.60 39.44 -6.03
CA GLU A 971 -9.51 38.79 -5.05
C GLU A 971 -8.97 38.84 -3.61
N GLN A 972 -7.65 38.60 -3.43
CA GLN A 972 -7.01 38.66 -2.11
C GLN A 972 -7.09 40.07 -1.54
N LYS A 973 -6.81 41.10 -2.35
CA LYS A 973 -6.95 42.48 -1.93
C LYS A 973 -8.39 42.84 -1.60
N LYS A 974 -9.35 42.37 -2.40
CA LYS A 974 -10.78 42.62 -2.16
C LYS A 974 -11.23 42.03 -0.83
N LEU A 975 -10.98 40.76 -0.56
CA LEU A 975 -11.42 40.11 0.69
C LEU A 975 -10.81 40.73 1.94
N VAL A 976 -9.53 41.17 1.87
CA VAL A 976 -8.88 41.89 2.97
C VAL A 976 -9.57 43.23 3.19
N ASN A 977 -9.85 44.01 2.14
CA ASN A 977 -10.59 45.27 2.28
C ASN A 977 -12.01 45.07 2.88
N ASP A 978 -12.73 44.10 2.34
CA ASP A 978 -14.09 43.78 2.80
C ASP A 978 -14.10 43.48 4.30
N ALA A 979 -13.10 42.80 4.86
CA ALA A 979 -13.01 42.47 6.28
C ALA A 979 -12.92 43.72 7.18
N PHE A 980 -12.45 44.86 6.67
CA PHE A 980 -12.35 46.12 7.41
C PHE A 980 -13.53 47.06 7.15
N GLU A 981 -14.24 46.88 6.03
CA GLU A 981 -15.25 47.87 5.55
C GLU A 981 -16.68 47.43 5.79
N ILE A 982 -17.05 46.14 5.70
CA ILE A 982 -18.41 45.61 5.87
C ILE A 982 -18.91 45.63 7.30
#